data_fdb715c6025ca27244aa682da5bbe250
#
_entry.id   fdb715c6025ca27244aa682da5bbe250
#
_cell.length_a   1.000
_cell.length_b   1.000
_cell.length_c   1.000
_cell.angle_alpha   90.00
_cell.angle_beta   90.00
_cell.angle_gamma   90.00
#
_symmetry.space_group_name_H-M   'P 1'
#
loop_
_entity.id
_entity.type
_entity.pdbx_description
1 polymer ?
#
loop_
_entity_poly.entity_id
_entity_poly.type
_entity_poly.pdbx_seq_one_letter_code
_entity_poly.pdbx_strand_id
1 'polypeptide(L)'
;MLGLLGAKKFSNDDLIKELLSPTLNLENLNKIKEKSKIDLNSLYLNSEPILIACCKKDLYNSCLWLLENKIDLELENNLKESAIFYTIYSKDSKLLETLLEFGANLNHLNIKNRTVLQESIHNANKKIVRFLIQKTNSFTNCDNDGNNVLFDAVSNGNMNIIKKIVSLEKIDLNHKNKIGDTILHLDNCYKNLDLAMYLLNQGADPTIPNNKSISYLFFAATKGLEAFSFIKRAAELGFNLNIKNHENKNILMKAVEHFLEIQNREEKDSQSELIKALVHQNINVQAMDNKNETIFFNITRSLDRDLIHYLLNNLEKLNLNRQNLEGLTVLSILILNGISNMDLIKLYIEKGANLEFKNRDNVCVVETLINIILHLENEQNLDLIYKENLNQNAQYKDILEALTKSYNLDFNRLNSKNKPLFFDSLLNFNFSLFKILRTKNLQINSTDINGNNIIFHLLEQDLEKRVENRRVLLNTIKNLIVAGVDINAKNDRGITALEFAILNDKDDILKLLLDLRANTNFVDEKGRNLIHTTIFKDKEKYIKIISQYNNTIINQADSFGAKPINYAAFMGKKSVVLELIDLGASINNANKKSPNILEFLKRYHKNILNLSFGVDDSNNKSNLNKLAENMILEFEIDISKQ
;
A
#
# COMPACT_ATOMS: atom_id res chain seq x y z
N MET A 1 -46.16 20.24 -97.79
CA MET A 1 -46.08 19.65 -96.42
C MET A 1 -44.61 19.32 -96.16
N LEU A 2 -43.90 20.23 -95.63
CA LEU A 2 -42.54 19.97 -95.12
C LEU A 2 -42.63 19.70 -93.65
N GLY A 3 -42.38 18.43 -93.30
CA GLY A 3 -42.46 17.98 -91.93
C GLY A 3 -41.42 18.66 -91.06
N LEU A 4 -41.88 19.22 -90.02
CA LEU A 4 -41.08 19.63 -88.88
C LEU A 4 -40.42 18.38 -88.28
N LEU A 5 -39.19 18.06 -88.67
CA LEU A 5 -38.32 17.17 -87.92
C LEU A 5 -37.98 17.91 -86.62
N GLY A 6 -38.70 17.58 -85.55
CA GLY A 6 -38.40 18.08 -84.23
C GLY A 6 -36.95 17.76 -83.89
N ALA A 7 -36.16 18.80 -83.68
CA ALA A 7 -34.80 18.64 -83.16
C ALA A 7 -34.85 17.86 -81.86
N LYS A 8 -34.25 16.68 -81.82
CA LYS A 8 -34.14 15.85 -80.63
C LYS A 8 -33.54 16.69 -79.50
N LYS A 9 -34.35 17.01 -78.48
CA LYS A 9 -33.90 17.77 -77.34
C LYS A 9 -33.15 16.80 -76.45
N PHE A 10 -31.85 16.97 -76.32
CA PHE A 10 -31.02 16.12 -75.48
C PHE A 10 -31.25 16.45 -74.00
N SER A 11 -31.32 15.43 -73.20
CA SER A 11 -31.49 15.53 -71.72
C SER A 11 -30.17 15.37 -71.00
N ASN A 12 -30.16 15.70 -69.70
CA ASN A 12 -29.01 15.39 -68.77
C ASN A 12 -28.70 13.88 -68.80
N ASP A 13 -29.72 13.03 -68.87
CA ASP A 13 -29.54 11.57 -68.90
C ASP A 13 -28.84 11.09 -70.19
N ASP A 14 -29.09 11.72 -71.33
CA ASP A 14 -28.39 11.37 -72.59
C ASP A 14 -26.89 11.69 -72.46
N LEU A 15 -26.53 12.83 -71.87
CA LEU A 15 -25.15 13.22 -71.65
C LEU A 15 -24.45 12.33 -70.60
N ILE A 16 -25.12 12.03 -69.47
CA ILE A 16 -24.61 11.12 -68.45
C ILE A 16 -24.37 9.73 -69.02
N LYS A 17 -25.30 9.21 -69.82
CA LYS A 17 -25.16 7.89 -70.42
C LYS A 17 -23.97 7.82 -71.41
N GLU A 18 -23.72 8.86 -72.18
CA GLU A 18 -22.58 8.92 -73.08
C GLU A 18 -21.27 9.03 -72.30
N LEU A 19 -21.20 9.89 -71.25
CA LEU A 19 -20.02 10.04 -70.37
C LEU A 19 -19.63 8.73 -69.66
N LEU A 20 -20.61 7.90 -69.34
CA LEU A 20 -20.39 6.63 -68.64
C LEU A 20 -20.19 5.45 -69.62
N SER A 21 -20.18 5.71 -70.94
CA SER A 21 -19.94 4.69 -71.96
C SER A 21 -18.47 4.26 -71.98
N PRO A 22 -18.15 2.96 -71.96
CA PRO A 22 -16.78 2.47 -72.16
C PRO A 22 -16.15 2.90 -73.52
N THR A 23 -17.00 3.14 -74.53
CA THR A 23 -16.60 3.61 -75.82
C THR A 23 -17.08 5.05 -76.04
N LEU A 24 -16.30 5.99 -75.52
CA LEU A 24 -16.63 7.41 -75.57
C LEU A 24 -16.64 7.92 -76.97
N ASN A 25 -17.75 8.57 -77.39
CA ASN A 25 -17.83 9.27 -78.67
C ASN A 25 -17.80 10.79 -78.47
N LEU A 26 -16.62 11.39 -78.68
CA LEU A 26 -16.38 12.83 -78.46
C LEU A 26 -17.25 13.72 -79.35
N GLU A 27 -17.50 13.33 -80.67
CA GLU A 27 -18.37 14.09 -81.57
C GLU A 27 -19.81 14.13 -81.05
N ASN A 28 -20.29 13.00 -80.49
CA ASN A 28 -21.62 12.91 -79.90
C ASN A 28 -21.74 13.74 -78.61
N LEU A 29 -20.75 13.71 -77.73
CA LEU A 29 -20.71 14.54 -76.54
C LEU A 29 -20.74 16.04 -76.85
N ASN A 30 -19.91 16.50 -77.79
CA ASN A 30 -19.87 17.90 -78.19
C ASN A 30 -21.21 18.34 -78.85
N LYS A 31 -21.80 17.49 -79.67
CA LYS A 31 -23.12 17.70 -80.24
C LYS A 31 -24.23 17.83 -79.20
N ILE A 32 -24.22 16.98 -78.19
CA ILE A 32 -25.17 17.00 -77.06
C ILE A 32 -24.99 18.31 -76.28
N LYS A 33 -23.76 18.68 -75.90
CA LYS A 33 -23.45 19.88 -75.15
C LYS A 33 -23.88 21.16 -75.86
N GLU A 34 -23.51 21.33 -77.15
CA GLU A 34 -23.86 22.50 -77.96
C GLU A 34 -25.38 22.71 -78.11
N LYS A 35 -26.13 21.60 -78.28
CA LYS A 35 -27.58 21.65 -78.47
C LYS A 35 -28.38 21.76 -77.16
N SER A 36 -27.88 21.32 -76.07
CA SER A 36 -28.63 21.23 -74.81
C SER A 36 -28.39 22.39 -73.80
N LYS A 37 -27.29 23.17 -73.96
CA LYS A 37 -26.88 24.22 -73.01
C LYS A 37 -26.85 23.71 -71.55
N ILE A 38 -26.48 22.45 -71.35
CA ILE A 38 -26.43 21.81 -70.05
C ILE A 38 -25.26 22.39 -69.22
N ASP A 39 -25.53 22.78 -67.99
CA ASP A 39 -24.49 23.08 -66.99
C ASP A 39 -23.90 21.75 -66.46
N LEU A 40 -22.60 21.52 -66.71
CA LEU A 40 -21.91 20.30 -66.31
C LEU A 40 -21.85 20.12 -64.80
N ASN A 41 -21.86 21.23 -64.07
CA ASN A 41 -21.83 21.20 -62.58
C ASN A 41 -23.17 20.76 -61.98
N SER A 42 -24.24 20.78 -62.79
CA SER A 42 -25.58 20.28 -62.39
C SER A 42 -25.78 18.79 -62.68
N LEU A 43 -24.81 18.10 -63.29
CA LEU A 43 -24.92 16.69 -63.65
C LEU A 43 -24.58 15.78 -62.46
N TYR A 44 -25.56 15.04 -61.99
CA TYR A 44 -25.43 14.09 -60.90
C TYR A 44 -25.90 12.70 -61.31
N LEU A 45 -25.16 11.67 -60.88
CA LEU A 45 -25.57 10.28 -60.98
C LEU A 45 -25.78 9.74 -59.54
N ASN A 46 -27.00 9.33 -59.22
CA ASN A 46 -27.31 8.83 -57.87
C ASN A 46 -26.84 9.77 -56.73
N SER A 47 -27.07 11.08 -56.90
CA SER A 47 -26.65 12.13 -55.98
C SER A 47 -25.13 12.37 -55.91
N GLU A 48 -24.36 11.83 -56.84
CA GLU A 48 -22.91 12.12 -56.97
C GLU A 48 -22.63 13.00 -58.20
N PRO A 49 -21.75 14.02 -58.08
CA PRO A 49 -21.28 14.78 -59.21
C PRO A 49 -20.73 13.88 -60.28
N ILE A 50 -21.03 14.22 -61.58
CA ILE A 50 -20.68 13.35 -62.72
C ILE A 50 -19.18 13.09 -62.85
N LEU A 51 -18.32 14.06 -62.47
CA LEU A 51 -16.88 13.87 -62.49
C LEU A 51 -16.45 12.78 -61.49
N ILE A 52 -17.05 12.77 -60.32
CA ILE A 52 -16.81 11.73 -59.33
C ILE A 52 -17.22 10.36 -59.87
N ALA A 53 -18.39 10.27 -60.49
CA ALA A 53 -18.88 9.02 -61.07
C ALA A 53 -17.95 8.48 -62.14
N CYS A 54 -17.39 9.38 -63.01
CA CYS A 54 -16.40 9.01 -64.01
C CYS A 54 -15.07 8.56 -63.41
N CYS A 55 -14.57 9.25 -62.36
CA CYS A 55 -13.36 8.86 -61.65
C CYS A 55 -13.50 7.50 -60.97
N LYS A 56 -14.65 7.22 -60.31
CA LYS A 56 -14.95 5.91 -59.71
C LYS A 56 -14.87 4.74 -60.69
N LYS A 57 -15.22 5.00 -61.96
CA LYS A 57 -15.18 3.98 -63.00
C LYS A 57 -13.88 3.99 -63.80
N ASP A 58 -12.90 4.80 -63.41
CA ASP A 58 -11.61 4.98 -64.12
C ASP A 58 -11.73 5.33 -65.59
N LEU A 59 -12.74 6.18 -65.93
CA LEU A 59 -13.05 6.59 -67.28
C LEU A 59 -12.22 7.82 -67.68
N TYR A 60 -10.96 7.61 -68.00
CA TYR A 60 -9.99 8.68 -68.29
C TYR A 60 -10.45 9.68 -69.29
N ASN A 61 -10.92 9.20 -70.45
CA ASN A 61 -11.33 10.08 -71.56
C ASN A 61 -12.57 10.93 -71.20
N SER A 62 -13.50 10.39 -70.44
CA SER A 62 -14.69 11.13 -69.98
C SER A 62 -14.28 12.20 -68.96
N CYS A 63 -13.37 11.87 -68.06
CA CYS A 63 -12.81 12.83 -67.09
C CYS A 63 -12.07 13.96 -67.82
N LEU A 64 -11.21 13.63 -68.79
CA LEU A 64 -10.46 14.60 -69.56
C LEU A 64 -11.42 15.56 -70.34
N TRP A 65 -12.45 15.02 -70.99
CA TRP A 65 -13.44 15.85 -71.66
C TRP A 65 -14.18 16.80 -70.74
N LEU A 66 -14.57 16.33 -69.51
CA LEU A 66 -15.20 17.16 -68.50
C LEU A 66 -14.28 18.29 -68.04
N LEU A 67 -12.99 18.00 -67.85
CA LEU A 67 -11.95 18.95 -67.39
C LEU A 67 -11.70 20.04 -68.48
N GLU A 68 -11.55 19.65 -69.75
CA GLU A 68 -11.40 20.57 -70.85
C GLU A 68 -12.62 21.49 -71.00
N ASN A 69 -13.80 21.01 -70.56
CA ASN A 69 -15.05 21.78 -70.61
C ASN A 69 -15.29 22.53 -69.25
N LYS A 70 -14.28 22.72 -68.46
CA LYS A 70 -14.25 23.55 -67.21
C LYS A 70 -15.26 23.13 -66.15
N ILE A 71 -15.44 21.83 -65.95
CA ILE A 71 -16.20 21.33 -64.78
C ILE A 71 -15.53 21.77 -63.48
N ASP A 72 -16.32 22.06 -62.47
CA ASP A 72 -15.79 22.34 -61.10
C ASP A 72 -15.20 21.07 -60.50
N LEU A 73 -13.90 21.14 -60.18
CA LEU A 73 -13.11 20.03 -59.65
C LEU A 73 -13.41 19.75 -58.17
N GLU A 74 -13.96 20.74 -57.48
CA GLU A 74 -14.17 20.67 -56.01
C GLU A 74 -15.62 20.34 -55.66
N LEU A 75 -16.44 19.93 -56.63
CA LEU A 75 -17.78 19.41 -56.33
C LEU A 75 -17.69 18.18 -55.44
N GLU A 76 -18.44 18.23 -54.36
CA GLU A 76 -18.41 17.21 -53.28
C GLU A 76 -19.61 16.24 -53.39
N ASN A 77 -19.36 15.01 -52.99
CA ASN A 77 -20.43 14.06 -52.70
C ASN A 77 -20.88 14.18 -51.22
N ASN A 78 -21.76 13.28 -50.76
CA ASN A 78 -22.27 13.24 -49.39
C ASN A 78 -21.17 12.96 -48.32
N LEU A 79 -20.01 12.45 -48.74
CA LEU A 79 -18.85 12.24 -47.89
C LEU A 79 -17.90 13.44 -47.88
N LYS A 80 -18.29 14.56 -48.46
CA LYS A 80 -17.44 15.72 -48.74
C LYS A 80 -16.16 15.36 -49.50
N GLU A 81 -16.21 14.38 -50.39
CA GLU A 81 -15.10 13.98 -51.22
C GLU A 81 -15.26 14.59 -52.61
N SER A 82 -14.21 15.22 -53.11
CA SER A 82 -14.13 15.67 -54.51
C SER A 82 -13.56 14.56 -55.42
N ALA A 83 -13.53 14.79 -56.72
CA ALA A 83 -13.12 13.80 -57.71
C ALA A 83 -11.72 13.20 -57.44
N ILE A 84 -10.80 13.98 -56.88
CA ILE A 84 -9.43 13.54 -56.62
C ILE A 84 -9.36 12.36 -55.65
N PHE A 85 -10.31 12.21 -54.69
CA PHE A 85 -10.33 11.09 -53.75
C PHE A 85 -10.52 9.73 -54.45
N TYR A 86 -11.13 9.70 -55.61
CA TYR A 86 -11.42 8.47 -56.34
C TYR A 86 -10.30 8.04 -57.27
N THR A 87 -9.35 8.93 -57.55
CA THR A 87 -8.15 8.59 -58.33
C THR A 87 -7.20 7.64 -57.65
N ILE A 88 -7.30 7.51 -56.31
CA ILE A 88 -6.46 6.57 -55.53
C ILE A 88 -6.76 5.10 -55.86
N TYR A 89 -7.93 4.80 -56.41
CA TYR A 89 -8.36 3.46 -56.82
C TYR A 89 -8.02 3.16 -58.29
N SER A 90 -7.48 4.13 -59.04
CA SER A 90 -7.08 3.94 -60.43
C SER A 90 -5.90 3.00 -60.57
N LYS A 91 -5.76 2.37 -61.72
CA LYS A 91 -4.66 1.43 -62.01
C LYS A 91 -3.29 2.09 -62.03
N ASP A 92 -3.24 3.36 -62.43
CA ASP A 92 -2.03 4.16 -62.48
C ASP A 92 -2.28 5.61 -62.03
N SER A 93 -1.25 6.46 -62.07
CA SER A 93 -1.33 7.86 -61.62
C SER A 93 -1.86 8.82 -62.69
N LYS A 94 -2.16 8.35 -63.89
CA LYS A 94 -2.45 9.22 -65.03
C LYS A 94 -3.67 10.13 -64.79
N LEU A 95 -4.76 9.57 -64.26
CA LEU A 95 -5.95 10.35 -63.91
C LEU A 95 -5.70 11.36 -62.82
N LEU A 96 -4.95 10.96 -61.78
CA LEU A 96 -4.54 11.84 -60.71
C LEU A 96 -3.66 13.00 -61.21
N GLU A 97 -2.68 12.70 -62.06
CA GLU A 97 -1.81 13.70 -62.65
C GLU A 97 -2.62 14.71 -63.46
N THR A 98 -3.55 14.24 -64.32
CA THR A 98 -4.41 15.09 -65.08
C THR A 98 -5.28 16.00 -64.20
N LEU A 99 -5.95 15.48 -63.17
CA LEU A 99 -6.73 16.32 -62.26
C LEU A 99 -5.87 17.42 -61.59
N LEU A 100 -4.63 17.10 -61.21
CA LEU A 100 -3.71 18.08 -60.65
C LEU A 100 -3.23 19.13 -61.67
N GLU A 101 -3.02 18.77 -62.95
CA GLU A 101 -2.69 19.71 -64.02
C GLU A 101 -3.82 20.72 -64.23
N PHE A 102 -5.07 20.30 -64.03
CA PHE A 102 -6.25 21.16 -64.14
C PHE A 102 -6.55 21.91 -62.83
N GLY A 103 -5.72 21.72 -61.75
CA GLY A 103 -5.78 22.51 -60.55
C GLY A 103 -6.58 21.91 -59.38
N ALA A 104 -6.80 20.58 -59.35
CA ALA A 104 -7.48 19.92 -58.25
C ALA A 104 -6.72 20.11 -56.91
N ASN A 105 -7.45 20.33 -55.84
CA ASN A 105 -6.89 20.65 -54.53
C ASN A 105 -6.50 19.39 -53.74
N LEU A 106 -5.18 19.16 -53.56
CA LEU A 106 -4.64 18.06 -52.74
C LEU A 106 -4.96 18.16 -51.25
N ASN A 107 -5.31 19.36 -50.79
CA ASN A 107 -5.63 19.62 -49.38
C ASN A 107 -7.14 19.61 -49.11
N HIS A 108 -7.95 19.21 -50.11
CA HIS A 108 -9.39 19.03 -49.90
C HIS A 108 -9.64 18.00 -48.79
N LEU A 109 -10.61 18.26 -47.91
CA LEU A 109 -10.90 17.44 -46.74
C LEU A 109 -12.25 16.75 -46.86
N ASN A 110 -12.27 15.45 -46.70
CA ASN A 110 -13.52 14.70 -46.63
C ASN A 110 -14.25 14.88 -45.26
N ILE A 111 -15.39 14.26 -45.10
CA ILE A 111 -16.21 14.34 -43.86
C ILE A 111 -15.45 13.88 -42.58
N LYS A 112 -14.39 13.08 -42.74
CA LYS A 112 -13.50 12.66 -41.64
C LYS A 112 -12.32 13.61 -41.44
N ASN A 113 -12.30 14.78 -42.07
CA ASN A 113 -11.16 15.70 -42.12
C ASN A 113 -9.88 15.08 -42.68
N ARG A 114 -9.96 14.10 -43.55
CA ARG A 114 -8.82 13.43 -44.19
C ARG A 114 -8.54 13.99 -45.55
N THR A 115 -7.25 14.12 -45.87
CA THR A 115 -6.80 14.46 -47.24
C THR A 115 -6.75 13.21 -48.13
N VAL A 116 -6.66 13.43 -49.45
CA VAL A 116 -6.48 12.32 -50.40
C VAL A 116 -5.21 11.50 -50.12
N LEU A 117 -4.14 12.14 -49.62
CA LEU A 117 -2.92 11.44 -49.23
C LEU A 117 -3.19 10.50 -48.05
N GLN A 118 -3.88 10.95 -47.00
CA GLN A 118 -4.22 10.12 -45.84
C GLN A 118 -5.08 8.92 -46.27
N GLU A 119 -6.10 9.12 -47.08
CA GLU A 119 -6.92 8.02 -47.62
C GLU A 119 -6.11 7.05 -48.50
N SER A 120 -5.15 7.55 -49.27
CA SER A 120 -4.35 6.73 -50.18
C SER A 120 -3.42 5.73 -49.47
N ILE A 121 -2.95 6.06 -48.27
CA ILE A 121 -1.99 5.21 -47.53
C ILE A 121 -2.57 3.82 -47.24
N HIS A 122 -3.86 3.74 -46.94
CA HIS A 122 -4.53 2.47 -46.66
C HIS A 122 -5.07 1.77 -47.91
N ASN A 123 -5.47 2.53 -48.92
CA ASN A 123 -6.31 2.03 -49.99
C ASN A 123 -5.63 2.00 -51.38
N ALA A 124 -4.54 2.75 -51.58
CA ALA A 124 -3.94 2.92 -52.89
C ALA A 124 -2.74 2.00 -53.15
N ASN A 125 -2.40 1.88 -54.40
CA ASN A 125 -1.14 1.25 -54.79
C ASN A 125 0.07 2.14 -54.40
N LYS A 126 1.21 1.50 -54.19
CA LYS A 126 2.44 2.19 -53.74
C LYS A 126 2.94 3.29 -54.66
N LYS A 127 2.61 3.24 -55.97
CA LYS A 127 3.02 4.26 -56.94
C LYS A 127 2.23 5.55 -56.72
N ILE A 128 0.91 5.46 -56.55
CA ILE A 128 0.03 6.61 -56.31
C ILE A 128 0.42 7.28 -54.96
N VAL A 129 0.63 6.49 -53.89
CA VAL A 129 1.06 7.05 -52.62
C VAL A 129 2.38 7.81 -52.73
N ARG A 130 3.39 7.23 -53.42
CA ARG A 130 4.67 7.92 -53.66
C ARG A 130 4.51 9.21 -54.43
N PHE A 131 3.65 9.21 -55.45
CA PHE A 131 3.37 10.39 -56.24
C PHE A 131 2.70 11.48 -55.40
N LEU A 132 1.68 11.14 -54.60
CA LEU A 132 1.01 12.07 -53.69
C LEU A 132 1.97 12.66 -52.65
N ILE A 133 2.84 11.85 -52.05
CA ILE A 133 3.87 12.35 -51.11
C ILE A 133 4.79 13.39 -51.75
N GLN A 134 5.15 13.22 -53.05
CA GLN A 134 6.00 14.17 -53.75
C GLN A 134 5.30 15.50 -54.10
N LYS A 135 3.98 15.46 -54.31
CA LYS A 135 3.17 16.61 -54.73
C LYS A 135 2.53 17.35 -53.54
N THR A 136 2.35 16.70 -52.42
CA THR A 136 1.74 17.31 -51.23
C THR A 136 2.71 18.29 -50.54
N ASN A 137 2.23 19.48 -50.22
CA ASN A 137 3.01 20.53 -49.58
C ASN A 137 2.74 20.65 -48.07
N SER A 138 1.67 20.03 -47.56
CA SER A 138 1.26 20.07 -46.16
C SER A 138 1.02 18.65 -45.62
N PHE A 139 1.71 18.31 -44.53
CA PHE A 139 1.61 17.03 -43.84
C PHE A 139 1.04 17.18 -42.42
N THR A 140 0.60 18.38 -42.07
CA THR A 140 0.16 18.75 -40.70
C THR A 140 -1.34 18.55 -40.47
N ASN A 141 -2.09 18.26 -41.56
CA ASN A 141 -3.53 18.03 -41.41
C ASN A 141 -3.82 16.83 -40.53
N CYS A 142 -4.80 16.99 -39.64
CA CYS A 142 -5.27 15.94 -38.75
C CYS A 142 -6.72 15.57 -39.05
N ASP A 143 -7.01 14.29 -39.03
CA ASP A 143 -8.36 13.77 -39.13
C ASP A 143 -9.22 14.07 -37.88
N ASN A 144 -10.46 13.57 -37.88
CA ASN A 144 -11.38 13.79 -36.76
C ASN A 144 -10.90 13.17 -35.42
N ASP A 145 -9.97 12.23 -35.45
CA ASP A 145 -9.35 11.62 -34.26
C ASP A 145 -8.05 12.31 -33.87
N GLY A 146 -7.64 13.32 -34.66
CA GLY A 146 -6.40 14.05 -34.43
C GLY A 146 -5.17 13.36 -35.02
N ASN A 147 -5.33 12.34 -35.87
CA ASN A 147 -4.22 11.63 -36.49
C ASN A 147 -3.75 12.39 -37.72
N ASN A 148 -2.46 12.63 -37.84
CA ASN A 148 -1.85 13.13 -39.05
C ASN A 148 -1.45 11.98 -40.00
N VAL A 149 -0.93 12.32 -41.16
CA VAL A 149 -0.55 11.35 -42.20
C VAL A 149 0.49 10.32 -41.71
N LEU A 150 1.32 10.66 -40.72
CA LEU A 150 2.30 9.73 -40.20
C LEU A 150 1.65 8.63 -39.34
N PHE A 151 0.56 8.95 -38.63
CA PHE A 151 -0.25 7.93 -37.95
C PHE A 151 -0.79 6.89 -38.94
N ASP A 152 -1.29 7.35 -40.11
CA ASP A 152 -1.75 6.44 -41.15
C ASP A 152 -0.62 5.57 -41.69
N ALA A 153 0.55 6.17 -41.94
CA ALA A 153 1.72 5.45 -42.45
C ALA A 153 2.22 4.38 -41.46
N VAL A 154 2.32 4.73 -40.18
CA VAL A 154 2.73 3.80 -39.14
C VAL A 154 1.67 2.71 -38.91
N SER A 155 0.40 3.05 -38.93
CA SER A 155 -0.70 2.07 -38.84
C SER A 155 -0.74 1.11 -40.05
N ASN A 156 -0.38 1.57 -41.24
CA ASN A 156 -0.22 0.70 -42.41
C ASN A 156 1.02 -0.20 -42.33
N GLY A 157 2.06 0.20 -41.61
CA GLY A 157 3.27 -0.59 -41.40
C GLY A 157 4.26 -0.64 -42.57
N ASN A 158 4.02 0.13 -43.65
CA ASN A 158 4.93 0.11 -44.79
C ASN A 158 6.17 0.98 -44.55
N MET A 159 7.29 0.36 -44.22
CA MET A 159 8.55 1.03 -43.93
C MET A 159 9.03 2.01 -44.99
N ASN A 160 8.76 1.73 -46.28
CA ASN A 160 9.18 2.63 -47.38
C ASN A 160 8.36 3.93 -47.38
N ILE A 161 7.08 3.86 -47.08
CA ILE A 161 6.20 5.02 -46.96
C ILE A 161 6.60 5.82 -45.71
N ILE A 162 6.76 5.16 -44.56
CA ILE A 162 7.18 5.77 -43.30
C ILE A 162 8.51 6.53 -43.49
N LYS A 163 9.55 5.85 -44.01
CA LYS A 163 10.86 6.46 -44.25
C LYS A 163 10.76 7.70 -45.16
N LYS A 164 9.90 7.63 -46.19
CA LYS A 164 9.72 8.75 -47.12
C LYS A 164 9.07 9.94 -46.43
N ILE A 165 8.01 9.72 -45.65
CA ILE A 165 7.29 10.78 -44.90
C ILE A 165 8.22 11.41 -43.86
N VAL A 166 8.89 10.58 -43.05
CA VAL A 166 9.82 11.05 -42.00
C VAL A 166 10.98 11.87 -42.59
N SER A 167 11.48 11.50 -43.81
CA SER A 167 12.58 12.23 -44.47
C SER A 167 12.21 13.64 -44.98
N LEU A 168 10.95 14.03 -44.89
CA LEU A 168 10.48 15.35 -45.35
C LEU A 168 10.74 16.49 -44.36
N GLU A 169 11.31 16.21 -43.16
CA GLU A 169 11.69 17.18 -42.09
C GLU A 169 10.58 18.14 -41.64
N LYS A 170 9.36 17.97 -42.12
CA LYS A 170 8.21 18.86 -41.87
C LYS A 170 7.15 18.26 -40.96
N ILE A 171 7.39 17.04 -40.46
CA ILE A 171 6.40 16.33 -39.69
C ILE A 171 6.86 16.18 -38.22
N ASP A 172 5.96 16.50 -37.31
CA ASP A 172 6.20 16.30 -35.88
C ASP A 172 6.02 14.83 -35.52
N LEU A 173 7.13 14.16 -35.15
CA LEU A 173 7.15 12.76 -34.73
C LEU A 173 6.50 12.58 -33.35
N ASN A 174 6.34 13.67 -32.59
CA ASN A 174 5.81 13.67 -31.24
C ASN A 174 4.39 14.22 -31.15
N HIS A 175 3.76 14.43 -32.31
CA HIS A 175 2.36 14.83 -32.38
C HIS A 175 1.47 13.88 -31.58
N LYS A 176 0.52 14.45 -30.84
CA LYS A 176 -0.49 13.69 -30.08
C LYS A 176 -1.84 13.77 -30.74
N ASN A 177 -2.49 12.63 -30.93
CA ASN A 177 -3.88 12.59 -31.35
C ASN A 177 -4.83 12.93 -30.17
N LYS A 178 -6.14 12.88 -30.38
CA LYS A 178 -7.15 13.27 -29.37
C LYS A 178 -7.14 12.40 -28.10
N ILE A 179 -6.70 11.14 -28.20
CA ILE A 179 -6.53 10.26 -27.03
C ILE A 179 -5.13 10.37 -26.40
N GLY A 180 -4.33 11.34 -26.89
CA GLY A 180 -2.99 11.60 -26.38
C GLY A 180 -1.91 10.66 -26.91
N ASP A 181 -2.23 9.74 -27.82
CA ASP A 181 -1.26 8.81 -28.38
C ASP A 181 -0.32 9.54 -29.35
N THR A 182 0.96 9.18 -29.29
CA THR A 182 1.95 9.47 -30.35
C THR A 182 2.05 8.27 -31.28
N ILE A 183 2.81 8.41 -32.36
CA ILE A 183 3.04 7.31 -33.33
C ILE A 183 3.63 6.05 -32.68
N LEU A 184 4.41 6.20 -31.59
CA LEU A 184 4.95 5.05 -30.85
C LEU A 184 3.87 4.24 -30.11
N HIS A 185 2.70 4.82 -29.83
CA HIS A 185 1.58 4.12 -29.17
C HIS A 185 0.74 3.26 -30.14
N LEU A 186 1.09 3.25 -31.44
CA LEU A 186 0.34 2.47 -32.42
C LEU A 186 0.71 0.98 -32.39
N ASP A 187 -0.27 0.13 -32.68
CA ASP A 187 -0.15 -1.33 -32.66
C ASP A 187 1.07 -1.87 -33.42
N ASN A 188 1.40 -1.26 -34.55
CA ASN A 188 2.54 -1.67 -35.36
C ASN A 188 3.88 -1.42 -34.66
N CYS A 189 4.00 -0.35 -33.85
CA CYS A 189 5.18 -0.15 -33.00
C CYS A 189 5.25 -1.16 -31.85
N TYR A 190 4.10 -1.57 -31.32
CA TYR A 190 4.03 -2.61 -30.31
C TYR A 190 4.40 -4.01 -30.84
N LYS A 191 4.10 -4.27 -32.11
CA LYS A 191 4.38 -5.55 -32.78
C LYS A 191 5.74 -5.62 -33.45
N ASN A 192 6.37 -4.46 -33.69
CA ASN A 192 7.60 -4.38 -34.47
C ASN A 192 8.59 -3.40 -33.81
N LEU A 193 9.52 -3.96 -33.04
CA LEU A 193 10.57 -3.20 -32.38
C LEU A 193 11.52 -2.49 -33.35
N ASP A 194 11.75 -3.04 -34.54
CA ASP A 194 12.60 -2.40 -35.57
C ASP A 194 11.98 -1.11 -36.07
N LEU A 195 10.65 -1.10 -36.23
CA LEU A 195 9.92 0.13 -36.59
C LEU A 195 10.04 1.16 -35.45
N ALA A 196 9.76 0.76 -34.22
CA ALA A 196 9.88 1.63 -33.07
C ALA A 196 11.32 2.17 -32.91
N MET A 197 12.35 1.32 -33.10
CA MET A 197 13.75 1.69 -33.08
C MET A 197 14.11 2.69 -34.19
N TYR A 198 13.56 2.48 -35.40
CA TYR A 198 13.74 3.44 -36.50
C TYR A 198 13.19 4.81 -36.08
N LEU A 199 11.94 4.87 -35.61
CA LEU A 199 11.28 6.11 -35.20
C LEU A 199 12.02 6.81 -34.07
N LEU A 200 12.49 6.04 -33.06
CA LEU A 200 13.32 6.54 -31.97
C LEU A 200 14.60 7.23 -32.50
N ASN A 201 15.31 6.59 -33.43
CA ASN A 201 16.51 7.15 -34.04
C ASN A 201 16.25 8.40 -34.90
N GLN A 202 15.01 8.61 -35.34
CA GLN A 202 14.59 9.82 -36.06
C GLN A 202 14.11 10.93 -35.10
N GLY A 203 14.04 10.71 -33.79
CA GLY A 203 13.68 11.70 -32.78
C GLY A 203 12.27 11.53 -32.19
N ALA A 204 11.62 10.40 -32.40
CA ALA A 204 10.38 10.10 -31.68
C ALA A 204 10.68 9.87 -30.18
N ASP A 205 9.99 10.59 -29.31
CA ASP A 205 10.22 10.57 -27.87
C ASP A 205 9.40 9.43 -27.22
N PRO A 206 10.05 8.37 -26.70
CA PRO A 206 9.38 7.24 -26.09
C PRO A 206 8.88 7.52 -24.66
N THR A 207 9.18 8.70 -24.12
CA THR A 207 8.81 9.11 -22.76
C THR A 207 7.45 9.80 -22.71
N ILE A 208 6.96 10.27 -23.82
CA ILE A 208 5.70 11.01 -23.90
C ILE A 208 4.53 10.10 -23.52
N PRO A 209 3.75 10.43 -22.48
CA PRO A 209 2.59 9.64 -22.09
C PRO A 209 1.35 10.02 -22.92
N ASN A 210 0.47 9.05 -23.13
CA ASN A 210 -0.88 9.29 -23.61
C ASN A 210 -1.81 9.76 -22.47
N ASN A 211 -3.11 9.96 -22.75
CA ASN A 211 -4.09 10.39 -21.73
C ASN A 211 -4.31 9.36 -20.61
N LYS A 212 -3.84 8.12 -20.76
CA LYS A 212 -3.82 7.09 -19.70
C LYS A 212 -2.50 7.08 -18.92
N SER A 213 -1.64 8.08 -19.12
CA SER A 213 -0.30 8.17 -18.50
C SER A 213 0.61 6.99 -18.86
N ILE A 214 0.42 6.37 -20.00
CA ILE A 214 1.25 5.28 -20.51
C ILE A 214 2.17 5.85 -21.59
N SER A 215 3.48 5.63 -21.48
CA SER A 215 4.46 5.90 -22.52
C SER A 215 4.95 4.60 -23.16
N TYR A 216 5.59 4.69 -24.31
CA TYR A 216 6.12 3.51 -24.99
C TYR A 216 7.19 2.77 -24.18
N LEU A 217 7.95 3.47 -23.33
CA LEU A 217 8.93 2.83 -22.45
C LEU A 217 8.31 1.84 -21.47
N PHE A 218 7.08 2.10 -20.97
CA PHE A 218 6.37 1.14 -20.11
C PHE A 218 6.00 -0.13 -20.85
N PHE A 219 5.63 -0.01 -22.13
CA PHE A 219 5.39 -1.17 -22.98
C PHE A 219 6.70 -1.94 -23.24
N ALA A 220 7.77 -1.25 -23.64
CA ALA A 220 9.06 -1.85 -23.88
C ALA A 220 9.57 -2.64 -22.66
N ALA A 221 9.29 -2.14 -21.44
CA ALA A 221 9.64 -2.80 -20.18
C ALA A 221 8.91 -4.15 -19.96
N THR A 222 7.90 -4.49 -20.76
CA THR A 222 7.16 -5.76 -20.68
C THR A 222 7.48 -6.73 -21.84
N LYS A 223 8.49 -6.44 -22.64
CA LYS A 223 8.84 -7.24 -23.84
C LYS A 223 10.04 -8.18 -23.67
N GLY A 224 10.49 -8.35 -22.45
CA GLY A 224 11.66 -9.17 -22.20
C GLY A 224 12.95 -8.57 -22.77
N LEU A 225 14.00 -9.38 -22.82
CA LEU A 225 15.34 -8.94 -23.19
C LEU A 225 15.42 -8.34 -24.60
N GLU A 226 14.54 -8.72 -25.51
CA GLU A 226 14.51 -8.17 -26.89
C GLU A 226 14.34 -6.65 -26.93
N ALA A 227 13.59 -6.07 -25.98
CA ALA A 227 13.39 -4.63 -25.89
C ALA A 227 14.55 -3.87 -25.23
N PHE A 228 15.54 -4.56 -24.68
CA PHE A 228 16.65 -3.90 -23.99
C PHE A 228 17.45 -2.97 -24.90
N SER A 229 17.67 -3.36 -26.16
CA SER A 229 18.36 -2.54 -27.15
C SER A 229 17.64 -1.20 -27.39
N PHE A 230 16.30 -1.22 -27.43
CA PHE A 230 15.50 -0.01 -27.57
C PHE A 230 15.63 0.90 -26.33
N ILE A 231 15.48 0.35 -25.12
CA ILE A 231 15.55 1.12 -23.86
C ILE A 231 16.96 1.69 -23.67
N LYS A 232 18.00 0.91 -23.96
CA LYS A 232 19.39 1.36 -23.92
C LYS A 232 19.60 2.50 -24.92
N ARG A 233 19.10 2.37 -26.15
CA ARG A 233 19.22 3.42 -27.17
C ARG A 233 18.49 4.69 -26.75
N ALA A 234 17.33 4.59 -26.13
CA ALA A 234 16.63 5.75 -25.59
C ALA A 234 17.48 6.48 -24.52
N ALA A 235 18.13 5.73 -23.63
CA ALA A 235 19.06 6.29 -22.64
C ALA A 235 20.26 6.99 -23.30
N GLU A 236 20.88 6.37 -24.31
CA GLU A 236 22.00 6.95 -25.07
C GLU A 236 21.64 8.27 -25.79
N LEU A 237 20.38 8.38 -26.23
CA LEU A 237 19.83 9.61 -26.82
C LEU A 237 19.46 10.66 -25.77
N GLY A 238 19.63 10.38 -24.48
CA GLY A 238 19.38 11.31 -23.38
C GLY A 238 17.95 11.34 -22.86
N PHE A 239 17.09 10.42 -23.28
CA PHE A 239 15.73 10.33 -22.74
C PHE A 239 15.72 9.88 -21.29
N ASN A 240 14.84 10.49 -20.48
CA ASN A 240 14.72 10.16 -19.07
C ASN A 240 14.00 8.82 -18.85
N LEU A 241 14.73 7.80 -18.39
CA LEU A 241 14.17 6.49 -18.04
C LEU A 241 13.42 6.47 -16.70
N ASN A 242 13.50 7.53 -15.90
CA ASN A 242 12.85 7.63 -14.59
C ASN A 242 11.43 8.25 -14.65
N ILE A 243 10.80 8.20 -15.82
CA ILE A 243 9.40 8.59 -15.97
C ILE A 243 8.49 7.73 -15.09
N LYS A 244 7.35 8.28 -14.71
CA LYS A 244 6.38 7.61 -13.85
C LYS A 244 5.00 7.58 -14.48
N ASN A 245 4.27 6.48 -14.29
CA ASN A 245 2.87 6.36 -14.68
C ASN A 245 1.94 6.96 -13.59
N HIS A 246 0.62 6.84 -13.77
CA HIS A 246 -0.40 7.31 -12.80
C HIS A 246 -0.32 6.61 -11.43
N GLU A 247 0.27 5.42 -11.34
CA GLU A 247 0.52 4.70 -10.09
C GLU A 247 1.86 5.07 -9.45
N ASN A 248 2.54 6.09 -9.98
CA ASN A 248 3.88 6.53 -9.55
C ASN A 248 4.99 5.49 -9.79
N LYS A 249 4.72 4.44 -10.58
CA LYS A 249 5.68 3.38 -10.94
C LYS A 249 6.60 3.85 -12.06
N ASN A 250 7.89 3.55 -11.97
CA ASN A 250 8.83 3.71 -13.08
C ASN A 250 8.87 2.45 -13.97
N ILE A 251 9.65 2.49 -15.04
CA ILE A 251 9.74 1.37 -16.00
C ILE A 251 10.29 0.09 -15.38
N LEU A 252 11.20 0.18 -14.41
CA LEU A 252 11.75 -0.98 -13.72
C LEU A 252 10.68 -1.66 -12.84
N MET A 253 9.86 -0.87 -12.14
CA MET A 253 8.72 -1.38 -11.38
C MET A 253 7.70 -2.08 -12.29
N LYS A 254 7.47 -1.53 -13.49
CA LYS A 254 6.58 -2.16 -14.47
C LYS A 254 7.17 -3.47 -15.02
N ALA A 255 8.47 -3.52 -15.26
CA ALA A 255 9.14 -4.75 -15.68
C ALA A 255 9.02 -5.86 -14.62
N VAL A 256 9.18 -5.51 -13.34
CA VAL A 256 9.01 -6.45 -12.22
C VAL A 256 7.56 -6.88 -12.07
N GLU A 257 6.60 -5.96 -12.18
CA GLU A 257 5.17 -6.29 -12.14
C GLU A 257 4.80 -7.30 -13.22
N HIS A 258 5.21 -7.05 -14.45
CA HIS A 258 4.98 -7.97 -15.56
C HIS A 258 5.65 -9.34 -15.33
N PHE A 259 6.87 -9.38 -14.79
CA PHE A 259 7.55 -10.62 -14.42
C PHE A 259 6.71 -11.52 -13.50
N LEU A 260 5.94 -10.91 -12.57
CA LEU A 260 5.06 -11.64 -11.66
C LEU A 260 3.82 -12.23 -12.36
N GLU A 261 3.37 -11.63 -13.46
CA GLU A 261 2.19 -12.04 -14.21
C GLU A 261 2.48 -13.17 -15.21
N ILE A 262 3.75 -13.33 -15.62
CA ILE A 262 4.17 -14.30 -16.64
C ILE A 262 4.12 -15.74 -16.09
N GLN A 263 3.39 -16.61 -16.80
CA GLN A 263 3.32 -18.04 -16.49
C GLN A 263 4.29 -18.87 -17.35
N ASN A 264 4.59 -18.42 -18.56
CA ASN A 264 5.52 -19.09 -19.46
C ASN A 264 6.96 -18.92 -18.96
N ARG A 265 7.70 -20.02 -18.83
CA ARG A 265 9.06 -20.02 -18.28
C ARG A 265 10.05 -19.26 -19.16
N GLU A 266 10.03 -19.46 -20.47
CA GLU A 266 10.96 -18.80 -21.38
C GLU A 266 10.75 -17.28 -21.40
N GLU A 267 9.49 -16.83 -21.42
CA GLU A 267 9.15 -15.40 -21.32
C GLU A 267 9.58 -14.84 -19.97
N LYS A 268 9.40 -15.60 -18.90
CA LYS A 268 9.79 -15.20 -17.55
C LYS A 268 11.30 -15.06 -17.42
N ASP A 269 12.07 -16.01 -17.97
CA ASP A 269 13.53 -15.95 -18.00
C ASP A 269 14.01 -14.73 -18.82
N SER A 270 13.41 -14.49 -20.00
CA SER A 270 13.69 -13.29 -20.80
C SER A 270 13.38 -11.99 -20.07
N GLN A 271 12.26 -11.93 -19.34
CA GLN A 271 11.89 -10.77 -18.55
C GLN A 271 12.83 -10.56 -17.35
N SER A 272 13.28 -11.64 -16.71
CA SER A 272 14.29 -11.59 -15.64
C SER A 272 15.61 -10.98 -16.15
N GLU A 273 16.07 -11.40 -17.32
CA GLU A 273 17.29 -10.84 -17.93
C GLU A 273 17.12 -9.37 -18.30
N LEU A 274 15.93 -8.94 -18.76
CA LEU A 274 15.63 -7.53 -18.96
C LEU A 274 15.76 -6.74 -17.65
N ILE A 275 15.16 -7.23 -16.56
CA ILE A 275 15.22 -6.57 -15.24
C ILE A 275 16.69 -6.41 -14.81
N LYS A 276 17.51 -7.49 -14.92
CA LYS A 276 18.94 -7.47 -14.60
C LYS A 276 19.70 -6.44 -15.43
N ALA A 277 19.37 -6.30 -16.72
CA ALA A 277 19.98 -5.32 -17.60
C ALA A 277 19.55 -3.87 -17.28
N LEU A 278 18.28 -3.66 -16.92
CA LEU A 278 17.72 -2.34 -16.61
C LEU A 278 18.31 -1.71 -15.36
N VAL A 279 18.65 -2.49 -14.33
CA VAL A 279 19.22 -1.94 -13.08
C VAL A 279 20.57 -1.27 -13.30
N HIS A 280 21.25 -1.55 -14.41
CA HIS A 280 22.50 -0.89 -14.81
C HIS A 280 22.30 0.35 -15.69
N GLN A 281 21.07 0.76 -15.97
CA GLN A 281 20.74 1.87 -16.89
C GLN A 281 20.37 3.18 -16.15
N ASN A 282 20.96 3.45 -15.00
CA ASN A 282 20.73 4.69 -14.24
C ASN A 282 19.23 4.92 -13.84
N ILE A 283 18.47 3.82 -13.71
CA ILE A 283 17.08 3.86 -13.26
C ILE A 283 17.05 3.88 -11.73
N ASN A 284 16.18 4.70 -11.16
CA ASN A 284 16.04 4.78 -9.71
C ASN A 284 15.39 3.50 -9.15
N VAL A 285 16.21 2.59 -8.66
CA VAL A 285 15.79 1.32 -8.02
C VAL A 285 15.08 1.53 -6.68
N GLN A 286 15.23 2.72 -6.08
CA GLN A 286 14.59 3.13 -4.83
C GLN A 286 13.30 3.95 -5.07
N ALA A 287 12.84 4.05 -6.32
CA ALA A 287 11.56 4.67 -6.62
C ALA A 287 10.43 3.99 -5.82
N MET A 288 9.44 4.77 -5.43
CA MET A 288 8.25 4.28 -4.72
C MET A 288 7.01 4.54 -5.55
N ASP A 289 6.12 3.58 -5.53
CA ASP A 289 4.77 3.70 -6.09
C ASP A 289 3.81 4.42 -5.12
N ASN A 290 2.52 4.46 -5.47
CA ASN A 290 1.47 5.05 -4.63
C ASN A 290 1.20 4.28 -3.32
N LYS A 291 1.72 3.04 -3.19
CA LYS A 291 1.68 2.25 -1.95
C LYS A 291 2.92 2.42 -1.09
N ASN A 292 3.85 3.34 -1.47
CA ASN A 292 5.20 3.47 -0.91
C ASN A 292 6.05 2.20 -1.06
N GLU A 293 5.79 1.37 -2.05
CA GLU A 293 6.53 0.15 -2.30
C GLU A 293 7.63 0.39 -3.34
N THR A 294 8.81 -0.15 -3.10
CA THR A 294 9.90 -0.24 -4.07
C THR A 294 9.83 -1.58 -4.82
N ILE A 295 10.66 -1.76 -5.85
CA ILE A 295 10.75 -3.04 -6.56
C ILE A 295 10.98 -4.24 -5.63
N PHE A 296 11.69 -4.02 -4.52
CA PHE A 296 12.02 -5.08 -3.57
C PHE A 296 10.79 -5.68 -2.88
N PHE A 297 9.70 -4.93 -2.70
CA PHE A 297 8.45 -5.47 -2.17
C PHE A 297 7.86 -6.54 -3.11
N ASN A 298 7.78 -6.22 -4.39
CA ASN A 298 7.24 -7.13 -5.39
C ASN A 298 8.13 -8.35 -5.63
N ILE A 299 9.45 -8.12 -5.74
CA ILE A 299 10.41 -9.21 -5.92
C ILE A 299 10.42 -10.15 -4.71
N THR A 300 10.33 -9.61 -3.49
CA THR A 300 10.21 -10.42 -2.27
C THR A 300 8.95 -11.28 -2.26
N ARG A 301 7.82 -10.76 -2.75
CA ARG A 301 6.58 -11.53 -2.90
C ARG A 301 6.69 -12.65 -3.94
N SER A 302 7.50 -12.46 -4.98
CA SER A 302 7.70 -13.48 -6.03
C SER A 302 8.44 -14.72 -5.54
N LEU A 303 9.29 -14.56 -4.54
CA LEU A 303 10.19 -15.60 -4.02
C LEU A 303 11.16 -16.17 -5.07
N ASP A 304 11.37 -15.45 -6.17
CA ASP A 304 12.36 -15.81 -7.17
C ASP A 304 13.76 -15.59 -6.62
N ARG A 305 14.39 -16.69 -6.20
CA ARG A 305 15.68 -16.65 -5.51
C ARG A 305 16.78 -16.06 -6.38
N ASP A 306 16.83 -16.43 -7.64
CA ASP A 306 17.89 -16.04 -8.56
C ASP A 306 17.86 -14.53 -8.81
N LEU A 307 16.66 -13.99 -9.03
CA LEU A 307 16.47 -12.56 -9.22
C LEU A 307 16.74 -11.77 -7.93
N ILE A 308 16.27 -12.26 -6.77
CA ILE A 308 16.53 -11.65 -5.46
C ILE A 308 18.04 -11.59 -5.20
N HIS A 309 18.75 -12.73 -5.33
CA HIS A 309 20.19 -12.81 -5.12
C HIS A 309 20.96 -11.86 -6.07
N TYR A 310 20.56 -11.86 -7.35
CA TYR A 310 21.20 -10.98 -8.33
C TYR A 310 21.06 -9.51 -7.93
N LEU A 311 19.84 -9.05 -7.64
CA LEU A 311 19.57 -7.64 -7.35
C LEU A 311 20.20 -7.18 -6.05
N LEU A 312 20.11 -7.98 -4.98
CA LEU A 312 20.72 -7.64 -3.70
C LEU A 312 22.27 -7.63 -3.75
N ASN A 313 22.88 -8.45 -4.62
CA ASN A 313 24.34 -8.49 -4.74
C ASN A 313 24.91 -7.45 -5.70
N ASN A 314 24.15 -7.02 -6.70
CA ASN A 314 24.65 -6.08 -7.72
C ASN A 314 24.22 -4.63 -7.48
N LEU A 315 23.38 -4.36 -6.49
CA LEU A 315 22.92 -3.02 -6.15
C LEU A 315 23.50 -2.57 -4.81
N GLU A 316 24.04 -1.36 -4.80
CA GLU A 316 24.59 -0.73 -3.60
C GLU A 316 23.61 0.27 -2.97
N LYS A 317 23.86 0.62 -1.70
CA LYS A 317 23.13 1.66 -0.94
C LYS A 317 21.60 1.46 -0.91
N LEU A 318 21.17 0.22 -0.77
CA LEU A 318 19.76 -0.12 -0.68
C LEU A 318 19.19 0.29 0.68
N ASN A 319 18.02 0.94 0.67
CA ASN A 319 17.24 1.15 1.89
C ASN A 319 16.14 0.10 1.97
N LEU A 320 16.46 -1.05 2.57
CA LEU A 320 15.54 -2.19 2.76
C LEU A 320 14.61 -2.04 3.97
N ASN A 321 14.78 -0.95 4.74
CA ASN A 321 13.94 -0.65 5.92
C ASN A 321 12.80 0.33 5.61
N ARG A 322 12.59 0.67 4.34
CA ARG A 322 11.43 1.46 3.94
C ARG A 322 10.14 0.71 4.23
N GLN A 323 9.14 1.46 4.65
CA GLN A 323 7.80 0.94 4.94
C GLN A 323 6.83 1.31 3.83
N ASN A 324 5.98 0.35 3.45
CA ASN A 324 4.81 0.62 2.63
C ASN A 324 3.71 1.34 3.44
N LEU A 325 2.56 1.60 2.85
CA LEU A 325 1.44 2.27 3.54
C LEU A 325 0.89 1.46 4.73
N GLU A 326 1.06 0.14 4.72
CA GLU A 326 0.68 -0.77 5.81
C GLU A 326 1.72 -0.81 6.95
N GLY A 327 2.82 -0.07 6.82
CA GLY A 327 3.91 -0.07 7.80
C GLY A 327 4.84 -1.30 7.72
N LEU A 328 4.73 -2.12 6.67
CA LEU A 328 5.55 -3.31 6.47
C LEU A 328 6.86 -2.97 5.76
N THR A 329 7.94 -3.64 6.14
CA THR A 329 9.21 -3.66 5.41
C THR A 329 9.28 -4.89 4.50
N VAL A 330 10.26 -4.94 3.58
CA VAL A 330 10.49 -6.14 2.75
C VAL A 330 10.77 -7.38 3.59
N LEU A 331 11.47 -7.22 4.71
CA LEU A 331 11.75 -8.32 5.63
C LEU A 331 10.48 -8.79 6.35
N SER A 332 9.58 -7.88 6.71
CA SER A 332 8.26 -8.22 7.26
C SER A 332 7.44 -9.06 6.27
N ILE A 333 7.43 -8.66 4.99
CA ILE A 333 6.71 -9.40 3.94
C ILE A 333 7.31 -10.79 3.73
N LEU A 334 8.64 -10.91 3.73
CA LEU A 334 9.30 -12.21 3.58
C LEU A 334 8.88 -13.19 4.70
N ILE A 335 8.80 -12.70 5.93
CA ILE A 335 8.38 -13.49 7.09
C ILE A 335 6.88 -13.82 7.03
N LEU A 336 6.02 -12.85 6.70
CA LEU A 336 4.57 -13.05 6.59
C LEU A 336 4.19 -14.09 5.52
N ASN A 337 5.01 -14.24 4.48
CA ASN A 337 4.80 -15.27 3.45
C ASN A 337 5.11 -16.70 3.93
N GLY A 338 5.39 -16.89 5.21
CA GLY A 338 5.52 -18.21 5.82
C GLY A 338 6.72 -19.04 5.35
N ILE A 339 7.80 -18.37 4.95
CA ILE A 339 8.90 -19.04 4.27
C ILE A 339 9.93 -19.54 5.26
N SER A 340 10.20 -20.84 5.16
CA SER A 340 11.37 -21.49 5.78
C SER A 340 12.72 -21.14 5.09
N ASN A 341 12.78 -20.05 4.30
CA ASN A 341 13.97 -19.68 3.56
C ASN A 341 14.89 -18.77 4.38
N MET A 342 15.53 -19.38 5.39
CA MET A 342 16.51 -18.67 6.22
C MET A 342 17.64 -18.03 5.41
N ASP A 343 18.01 -18.58 4.25
CA ASP A 343 19.05 -18.02 3.40
C ASP A 343 18.67 -16.65 2.85
N LEU A 344 17.42 -16.49 2.39
CA LEU A 344 16.93 -15.18 1.94
C LEU A 344 16.82 -14.18 3.09
N ILE A 345 16.32 -14.59 4.25
CA ILE A 345 16.24 -13.74 5.45
C ILE A 345 17.65 -13.24 5.82
N LYS A 346 18.64 -14.15 5.88
CA LYS A 346 20.03 -13.79 6.15
C LYS A 346 20.57 -12.84 5.12
N LEU A 347 20.35 -13.09 3.82
CA LEU A 347 20.79 -12.22 2.75
C LEU A 347 20.23 -10.80 2.87
N TYR A 348 18.91 -10.66 3.14
CA TYR A 348 18.31 -9.34 3.36
C TYR A 348 18.93 -8.61 4.54
N ILE A 349 19.21 -9.32 5.65
CA ILE A 349 19.85 -8.74 6.84
C ILE A 349 21.29 -8.33 6.53
N GLU A 350 22.07 -9.17 5.85
CA GLU A 350 23.44 -8.84 5.40
C GLU A 350 23.48 -7.60 4.51
N LYS A 351 22.43 -7.37 3.73
CA LYS A 351 22.28 -6.19 2.87
C LYS A 351 21.66 -4.99 3.58
N GLY A 352 21.45 -5.05 4.90
CA GLY A 352 21.04 -3.94 5.75
C GLY A 352 19.55 -3.89 6.14
N ALA A 353 18.79 -4.95 5.89
CA ALA A 353 17.45 -5.06 6.46
C ALA A 353 17.54 -5.30 7.98
N ASN A 354 16.77 -4.54 8.74
CA ASN A 354 16.83 -4.54 10.20
C ASN A 354 15.60 -5.22 10.81
N LEU A 355 15.84 -6.30 11.56
CA LEU A 355 14.82 -7.05 12.30
C LEU A 355 14.11 -6.23 13.37
N GLU A 356 14.78 -5.23 13.89
CA GLU A 356 14.31 -4.39 14.99
C GLU A 356 13.74 -3.05 14.54
N PHE A 357 13.67 -2.83 13.23
CA PHE A 357 13.09 -1.62 12.68
C PHE A 357 11.58 -1.56 13.00
N LYS A 358 11.17 -0.48 13.68
CA LYS A 358 9.80 -0.29 14.13
C LYS A 358 8.95 0.40 13.06
N ASN A 359 7.76 -0.12 12.84
CA ASN A 359 6.76 0.50 11.98
C ASN A 359 6.07 1.70 12.67
N ARG A 360 5.09 2.31 12.00
CA ARG A 360 4.32 3.46 12.54
C ARG A 360 3.58 3.12 13.84
N ASP A 361 3.19 1.87 14.02
CA ASP A 361 2.53 1.37 15.22
C ASP A 361 3.53 0.94 16.31
N ASN A 362 4.81 1.29 16.13
CA ASN A 362 5.92 0.93 17.02
C ASN A 362 6.20 -0.58 17.09
N VAL A 363 5.67 -1.37 16.15
CA VAL A 363 5.86 -2.83 16.03
C VAL A 363 7.07 -3.12 15.13
N CYS A 364 7.94 -4.03 15.54
CA CYS A 364 9.07 -4.50 14.73
C CYS A 364 8.81 -5.88 14.14
N VAL A 365 9.68 -6.30 13.21
CA VAL A 365 9.58 -7.59 12.53
C VAL A 365 9.59 -8.77 13.52
N VAL A 366 10.44 -8.72 14.55
CA VAL A 366 10.51 -9.76 15.58
C VAL A 366 9.21 -9.83 16.40
N GLU A 367 8.65 -8.67 16.77
CA GLU A 367 7.36 -8.60 17.47
C GLU A 367 6.23 -9.14 16.60
N THR A 368 6.22 -8.81 15.30
CA THR A 368 5.26 -9.37 14.35
C THR A 368 5.34 -10.90 14.32
N LEU A 369 6.54 -11.46 14.26
CA LEU A 369 6.75 -12.91 14.25
C LEU A 369 6.25 -13.58 15.55
N ILE A 370 6.52 -12.98 16.70
CA ILE A 370 6.02 -13.43 18.00
C ILE A 370 4.48 -13.41 18.02
N ASN A 371 3.87 -12.32 17.54
CA ASN A 371 2.41 -12.19 17.49
C ASN A 371 1.76 -13.22 16.57
N ILE A 372 2.36 -13.53 15.42
CA ILE A 372 1.87 -14.59 14.52
C ILE A 372 1.89 -15.95 15.21
N ILE A 373 3.01 -16.30 15.85
CA ILE A 373 3.14 -17.58 16.58
C ILE A 373 2.06 -17.69 17.66
N LEU A 374 1.82 -16.63 18.42
CA LEU A 374 0.80 -16.60 19.47
C LEU A 374 -0.62 -16.70 18.91
N HIS A 375 -0.91 -16.02 17.80
CA HIS A 375 -2.22 -16.07 17.13
C HIS A 375 -2.54 -17.48 16.63
N LEU A 376 -1.60 -18.09 15.90
CA LEU A 376 -1.76 -19.45 15.37
C LEU A 376 -1.96 -20.52 16.46
N GLU A 377 -1.37 -20.34 17.66
CA GLU A 377 -1.61 -21.26 18.79
C GLU A 377 -2.98 -21.04 19.45
N ASN A 378 -3.46 -19.81 19.52
CA ASN A 378 -4.78 -19.53 20.08
C ASN A 378 -5.93 -20.04 19.20
N GLU A 379 -5.75 -20.05 17.87
CA GLU A 379 -6.73 -20.61 16.93
C GLU A 379 -6.81 -22.14 16.94
N GLN A 380 -5.77 -22.83 17.39
CA GLN A 380 -5.75 -24.30 17.52
C GLN A 380 -6.77 -24.88 18.53
N ASN A 381 -7.44 -24.02 19.27
CA ASN A 381 -8.53 -24.40 20.19
C ASN A 381 -9.92 -24.49 19.53
N LEU A 382 -10.04 -24.28 18.21
CA LEU A 382 -11.28 -24.37 17.43
C LEU A 382 -11.13 -25.35 16.28
N ASP A 383 -11.92 -26.42 16.29
CA ASP A 383 -11.92 -27.62 15.44
C ASP A 383 -11.64 -27.47 13.93
N LEU A 384 -10.87 -28.42 13.38
CA LEU A 384 -10.86 -28.98 12.01
C LEU A 384 -10.13 -28.31 10.83
N ILE A 385 -9.46 -27.17 10.96
CA ILE A 385 -8.58 -26.63 9.88
C ILE A 385 -7.08 -26.92 10.18
N TYR A 386 -6.80 -28.00 10.86
CA TYR A 386 -5.67 -28.20 11.78
C TYR A 386 -4.30 -28.52 11.18
N LYS A 387 -4.20 -29.11 9.99
CA LYS A 387 -2.87 -29.62 9.56
C LYS A 387 -1.97 -28.57 8.92
N GLU A 388 -2.52 -27.65 8.17
CA GLU A 388 -1.74 -26.58 7.53
C GLU A 388 -1.23 -25.56 8.54
N ASN A 389 -2.05 -25.17 9.49
CA ASN A 389 -1.68 -24.19 10.53
C ASN A 389 -0.62 -24.72 11.50
N LEU A 390 -0.61 -26.02 11.80
CA LEU A 390 0.42 -26.66 12.64
C LEU A 390 1.79 -26.62 11.99
N ASN A 391 1.87 -26.92 10.69
CA ASN A 391 3.12 -26.87 9.94
C ASN A 391 3.64 -25.43 9.81
N GLN A 392 2.75 -24.45 9.62
CA GLN A 392 3.12 -23.04 9.56
C GLN A 392 3.65 -22.53 10.90
N ASN A 393 3.00 -22.85 12.02
CA ASN A 393 3.46 -22.43 13.35
C ASN A 393 4.85 -22.99 13.69
N ALA A 394 5.10 -24.27 13.35
CA ALA A 394 6.42 -24.88 13.52
C ALA A 394 7.49 -24.12 12.70
N GLN A 395 7.17 -23.76 11.44
CA GLN A 395 8.08 -22.98 10.59
C GLN A 395 8.42 -21.59 11.15
N TYR A 396 7.42 -20.87 11.68
CA TYR A 396 7.67 -19.56 12.29
C TYR A 396 8.52 -19.67 13.56
N LYS A 397 8.32 -20.72 14.38
CA LYS A 397 9.17 -21.00 15.54
C LYS A 397 10.60 -21.32 15.13
N ASP A 398 10.78 -22.13 14.08
CA ASP A 398 12.11 -22.47 13.55
C ASP A 398 12.84 -21.24 13.01
N ILE A 399 12.12 -20.32 12.33
CA ILE A 399 12.67 -19.04 11.88
C ILE A 399 13.11 -18.21 13.08
N LEU A 400 12.24 -18.05 14.08
CA LEU A 400 12.55 -17.26 15.28
C LEU A 400 13.75 -17.85 16.06
N GLU A 401 13.80 -19.18 16.21
CA GLU A 401 14.91 -19.87 16.87
C GLU A 401 16.23 -19.69 16.11
N ALA A 402 16.19 -19.80 14.79
CA ALA A 402 17.36 -19.58 13.94
C ALA A 402 17.85 -18.13 13.98
N LEU A 403 16.94 -17.16 13.96
CA LEU A 403 17.26 -15.73 14.12
C LEU A 403 17.86 -15.45 15.49
N THR A 404 17.30 -16.03 16.55
CA THR A 404 17.79 -15.89 17.93
C THR A 404 19.19 -16.46 18.10
N LYS A 405 19.52 -17.56 17.41
CA LYS A 405 20.86 -18.17 17.42
C LYS A 405 21.89 -17.38 16.61
N SER A 406 21.44 -16.75 15.50
CA SER A 406 22.33 -16.07 14.56
C SER A 406 22.57 -14.59 14.89
N TYR A 407 21.58 -13.95 15.52
CA TYR A 407 21.58 -12.52 15.83
C TYR A 407 21.34 -12.30 17.32
N ASN A 408 22.00 -11.30 17.88
CA ASN A 408 21.84 -10.95 19.30
C ASN A 408 20.58 -10.11 19.51
N LEU A 409 19.41 -10.74 19.42
CA LEU A 409 18.11 -10.07 19.57
C LEU A 409 17.88 -9.68 21.02
N ASP A 410 17.41 -8.46 21.26
CA ASP A 410 17.05 -7.96 22.59
C ASP A 410 15.55 -8.16 22.86
N PHE A 411 15.21 -9.18 23.64
CA PHE A 411 13.85 -9.46 24.06
C PHE A 411 13.44 -8.71 25.35
N ASN A 412 14.36 -7.96 25.96
CA ASN A 412 14.07 -7.11 27.13
C ASN A 412 13.46 -5.77 26.71
N ARG A 413 13.64 -5.37 25.45
CA ARG A 413 13.08 -4.12 24.92
C ARG A 413 11.55 -4.13 24.97
N LEU A 414 10.99 -2.92 25.11
CA LEU A 414 9.54 -2.74 25.12
C LEU A 414 8.92 -2.95 23.73
N ASN A 415 7.83 -3.72 23.70
CA ASN A 415 6.97 -3.91 22.53
C ASN A 415 6.06 -2.69 22.29
N SER A 416 5.18 -2.77 21.30
CA SER A 416 4.17 -1.74 20.99
C SER A 416 3.22 -1.43 22.14
N LYS A 417 3.07 -2.35 23.11
CA LYS A 417 2.25 -2.21 24.33
C LYS A 417 3.05 -1.74 25.54
N ASN A 418 4.28 -1.25 25.34
CA ASN A 418 5.20 -0.80 26.40
C ASN A 418 5.57 -1.88 27.45
N LYS A 419 5.59 -3.15 27.04
CA LYS A 419 6.00 -4.30 27.84
C LYS A 419 7.20 -4.99 27.21
N PRO A 420 8.12 -5.61 28.00
CA PRO A 420 9.18 -6.43 27.42
C PRO A 420 8.63 -7.49 26.45
N LEU A 421 9.28 -7.68 25.30
CA LEU A 421 8.82 -8.59 24.24
C LEU A 421 8.54 -10.02 24.74
N PHE A 422 9.36 -10.53 25.65
CA PHE A 422 9.18 -11.87 26.15
C PHE A 422 7.92 -12.05 27.03
N PHE A 423 7.33 -10.95 27.56
CA PHE A 423 6.12 -11.01 28.39
C PHE A 423 4.95 -11.64 27.62
N ASP A 424 4.82 -11.35 26.33
CA ASP A 424 3.70 -11.85 25.53
C ASP A 424 3.67 -13.39 25.49
N SER A 425 4.84 -14.06 25.49
CA SER A 425 4.91 -15.51 25.57
C SER A 425 4.41 -16.06 26.91
N LEU A 426 4.74 -15.40 28.01
CA LEU A 426 4.34 -15.81 29.35
C LEU A 426 2.88 -15.47 29.68
N LEU A 427 2.39 -14.33 29.18
CA LEU A 427 1.00 -13.90 29.34
C LEU A 427 0.03 -14.80 28.55
N ASN A 428 0.48 -15.41 27.47
CA ASN A 428 -0.27 -16.40 26.69
C ASN A 428 0.04 -17.85 27.10
N PHE A 429 0.79 -18.06 28.18
CA PHE A 429 1.21 -19.38 28.69
C PHE A 429 1.95 -20.23 27.64
N ASN A 430 2.58 -19.59 26.66
CA ASN A 430 3.35 -20.24 25.60
C ASN A 430 4.79 -20.49 26.04
N PHE A 431 4.99 -21.57 26.79
CA PHE A 431 6.32 -21.92 27.32
C PHE A 431 7.29 -22.40 26.24
N SER A 432 6.79 -22.95 25.13
CA SER A 432 7.63 -23.34 24.00
C SER A 432 8.25 -22.11 23.32
N LEU A 433 7.45 -21.06 23.10
CA LEU A 433 7.93 -19.78 22.62
C LEU A 433 8.89 -19.12 23.64
N PHE A 434 8.51 -19.08 24.91
CA PHE A 434 9.38 -18.52 25.96
C PHE A 434 10.76 -19.18 25.99
N LYS A 435 10.82 -20.51 25.78
CA LYS A 435 12.09 -21.25 25.71
C LYS A 435 12.99 -20.73 24.57
N ILE A 436 12.41 -20.36 23.43
CA ILE A 436 13.15 -19.76 22.30
C ILE A 436 13.66 -18.37 22.67
N LEU A 437 12.82 -17.55 23.34
CA LEU A 437 13.15 -16.18 23.73
C LEU A 437 14.16 -16.10 24.88
N ARG A 438 14.34 -17.20 25.65
CA ARG A 438 15.25 -17.29 26.79
C ARG A 438 16.71 -17.35 26.34
N THR A 439 17.23 -16.22 25.88
CA THR A 439 18.65 -16.05 25.55
C THR A 439 19.50 -15.82 26.79
N LYS A 440 20.84 -15.86 26.63
CA LYS A 440 21.79 -15.55 27.71
C LYS A 440 21.63 -14.13 28.27
N ASN A 441 21.15 -13.20 27.46
CA ASN A 441 20.98 -11.79 27.81
C ASN A 441 19.60 -11.46 28.35
N LEU A 442 18.69 -12.45 28.49
CA LEU A 442 17.35 -12.21 28.98
C LEU A 442 17.40 -11.81 30.48
N GLN A 443 16.94 -10.60 30.77
CA GLN A 443 16.76 -10.07 32.10
C GLN A 443 15.35 -10.36 32.59
N ILE A 444 15.18 -11.48 33.30
CA ILE A 444 13.83 -11.94 33.70
C ILE A 444 13.11 -10.95 34.64
N ASN A 445 13.85 -10.03 35.26
CA ASN A 445 13.34 -8.95 36.12
C ASN A 445 13.12 -7.63 35.37
N SER A 446 13.17 -7.62 34.03
CA SER A 446 12.78 -6.44 33.23
C SER A 446 11.35 -6.02 33.55
N THR A 447 11.11 -4.73 33.49
CA THR A 447 9.80 -4.12 33.79
C THR A 447 9.19 -3.43 32.59
N ASP A 448 7.89 -3.21 32.65
CA ASP A 448 7.19 -2.33 31.72
C ASP A 448 7.51 -0.85 31.99
N ILE A 449 6.87 0.05 31.24
CA ILE A 449 7.03 1.51 31.37
C ILE A 449 6.59 2.04 32.77
N ASN A 450 5.81 1.27 33.55
CA ASN A 450 5.33 1.63 34.89
C ASN A 450 6.12 0.94 36.02
N GLY A 451 7.25 0.29 35.69
CA GLY A 451 8.03 -0.47 36.64
C GLY A 451 7.43 -1.83 37.04
N ASN A 452 6.36 -2.30 36.37
CA ASN A 452 5.74 -3.59 36.67
C ASN A 452 6.56 -4.72 36.05
N ASN A 453 6.99 -5.70 36.84
CA ASN A 453 7.56 -6.95 36.33
C ASN A 453 6.43 -7.88 35.82
N ILE A 454 6.80 -9.04 35.26
CA ILE A 454 5.86 -10.02 34.71
C ILE A 454 4.78 -10.48 35.70
N ILE A 455 5.08 -10.54 37.00
CA ILE A 455 4.12 -10.98 38.03
C ILE A 455 2.92 -10.04 38.05
N PHE A 456 3.12 -8.71 38.06
CA PHE A 456 2.01 -7.75 38.05
C PHE A 456 1.06 -7.98 36.86
N HIS A 457 1.60 -8.22 35.68
CA HIS A 457 0.78 -8.46 34.49
C HIS A 457 0.02 -9.80 34.53
N LEU A 458 0.62 -10.83 35.16
CA LEU A 458 -0.10 -12.09 35.41
C LEU A 458 -1.23 -11.91 36.41
N LEU A 459 -1.06 -11.01 37.41
CA LEU A 459 -2.10 -10.67 38.39
C LEU A 459 -3.27 -9.87 37.78
N GLU A 460 -3.02 -9.09 36.74
CA GLU A 460 -4.04 -8.33 35.99
C GLU A 460 -4.94 -9.20 35.12
N GLN A 461 -4.51 -10.44 34.80
CA GLN A 461 -5.32 -11.32 33.97
C GLN A 461 -6.59 -11.77 34.69
N ASP A 462 -7.74 -11.54 34.06
CA ASP A 462 -9.03 -12.00 34.55
C ASP A 462 -9.28 -13.45 34.09
N LEU A 463 -8.71 -14.40 34.83
CA LEU A 463 -8.80 -15.83 34.49
C LEU A 463 -9.91 -16.56 35.28
N GLU A 464 -10.85 -15.82 35.86
CA GLU A 464 -11.92 -16.40 36.69
C GLU A 464 -12.86 -17.36 35.95
N LYS A 465 -12.81 -17.39 34.63
CA LYS A 465 -13.76 -18.14 33.79
C LYS A 465 -13.44 -19.63 33.59
N ARG A 466 -12.22 -20.13 33.91
CA ARG A 466 -11.86 -21.55 33.79
C ARG A 466 -10.89 -21.99 34.89
N VAL A 467 -11.26 -23.01 35.66
CA VAL A 467 -10.45 -23.58 36.74
C VAL A 467 -9.06 -24.04 36.28
N GLU A 468 -8.95 -24.58 35.08
CA GLU A 468 -7.67 -25.00 34.47
C GLU A 468 -6.70 -23.83 34.28
N ASN A 469 -7.20 -22.69 33.79
CA ASN A 469 -6.39 -21.50 33.56
C ASN A 469 -5.82 -20.94 34.88
N ARG A 470 -6.62 -20.99 35.95
CA ARG A 470 -6.19 -20.57 37.30
C ARG A 470 -5.03 -21.43 37.83
N ARG A 471 -5.10 -22.76 37.63
CA ARG A 471 -4.01 -23.66 38.04
C ARG A 471 -2.73 -23.40 37.22
N VAL A 472 -2.86 -23.16 35.93
CA VAL A 472 -1.73 -22.82 35.06
C VAL A 472 -1.11 -21.48 35.49
N LEU A 473 -1.91 -20.46 35.79
CA LEU A 473 -1.45 -19.18 36.29
C LEU A 473 -0.62 -19.32 37.57
N LEU A 474 -1.16 -20.01 38.60
CA LEU A 474 -0.47 -20.20 39.88
C LEU A 474 0.86 -20.95 39.71
N ASN A 475 0.86 -22.00 38.86
CA ASN A 475 2.09 -22.73 38.53
C ASN A 475 3.10 -21.85 37.79
N THR A 476 2.63 -20.99 36.87
CA THR A 476 3.48 -20.06 36.12
C THR A 476 4.15 -19.07 37.06
N ILE A 477 3.39 -18.43 37.97
CA ILE A 477 3.93 -17.50 38.95
C ILE A 477 4.97 -18.22 39.83
N LYS A 478 4.64 -19.42 40.33
CA LYS A 478 5.58 -20.22 41.15
C LYS A 478 6.87 -20.50 40.39
N ASN A 479 6.79 -20.96 39.15
CA ASN A 479 7.97 -21.30 38.34
C ASN A 479 8.81 -20.07 37.99
N LEU A 480 8.19 -18.90 37.76
CA LEU A 480 8.89 -17.64 37.51
C LEU A 480 9.67 -17.18 38.76
N ILE A 481 9.08 -17.29 39.94
CA ILE A 481 9.76 -16.95 41.19
C ILE A 481 10.94 -17.90 41.44
N VAL A 482 10.75 -19.21 41.21
CA VAL A 482 11.85 -20.19 41.27
C VAL A 482 12.93 -19.90 40.23
N ALA A 483 12.56 -19.37 39.05
CA ALA A 483 13.49 -18.97 38.02
C ALA A 483 14.24 -17.65 38.32
N GLY A 484 13.93 -16.96 39.42
CA GLY A 484 14.62 -15.76 39.88
C GLY A 484 13.90 -14.45 39.63
N VAL A 485 12.60 -14.48 39.30
CA VAL A 485 11.80 -13.25 39.28
C VAL A 485 11.66 -12.73 40.70
N ASP A 486 11.97 -11.45 40.87
CA ASP A 486 11.88 -10.82 42.21
C ASP A 486 10.42 -10.66 42.63
N ILE A 487 10.01 -11.49 43.60
CA ILE A 487 8.68 -11.49 44.22
C ILE A 487 8.40 -10.18 44.98
N ASN A 488 9.44 -9.46 45.37
CA ASN A 488 9.37 -8.25 46.19
C ASN A 488 9.62 -6.96 45.40
N ALA A 489 9.74 -7.08 44.08
CA ALA A 489 9.92 -5.91 43.22
C ALA A 489 8.78 -4.92 43.43
N LYS A 490 9.13 -3.63 43.45
CA LYS A 490 8.19 -2.52 43.48
C LYS A 490 8.02 -1.95 42.10
N ASN A 491 6.80 -1.61 41.74
CA ASN A 491 6.56 -0.77 40.58
C ASN A 491 6.84 0.71 40.89
N ASP A 492 6.69 1.59 39.89
CA ASP A 492 6.95 3.05 40.03
C ASP A 492 6.03 3.74 41.04
N ARG A 493 4.93 3.09 41.46
CA ARG A 493 4.05 3.56 42.55
C ARG A 493 4.49 3.06 43.92
N GLY A 494 5.61 2.34 44.00
CA GLY A 494 6.10 1.76 45.25
C GLY A 494 5.33 0.52 45.71
N ILE A 495 4.39 -0.02 44.90
CA ILE A 495 3.51 -1.14 45.24
C ILE A 495 4.22 -2.46 44.92
N THR A 496 4.15 -3.46 45.82
CA THR A 496 4.62 -4.83 45.59
C THR A 496 3.53 -5.71 44.99
N ALA A 497 3.92 -6.85 44.39
CA ALA A 497 2.96 -7.86 43.90
C ALA A 497 2.00 -8.35 45.00
N LEU A 498 2.50 -8.49 46.24
CA LEU A 498 1.70 -8.89 47.41
C LEU A 498 0.62 -7.84 47.74
N GLU A 499 0.99 -6.57 47.76
CA GLU A 499 0.05 -5.46 47.98
C GLU A 499 -0.96 -5.34 46.83
N PHE A 500 -0.51 -5.50 45.58
CA PHE A 500 -1.38 -5.51 44.41
C PHE A 500 -2.44 -6.62 44.47
N ALA A 501 -2.06 -7.84 44.95
CA ALA A 501 -2.99 -8.96 45.11
C ALA A 501 -4.08 -8.64 46.16
N ILE A 502 -3.73 -7.95 47.25
CA ILE A 502 -4.69 -7.49 48.25
C ILE A 502 -5.66 -6.46 47.69
N LEU A 503 -5.13 -5.44 47.01
CA LEU A 503 -5.93 -4.35 46.47
C LEU A 503 -6.96 -4.83 45.44
N ASN A 504 -6.63 -5.88 44.69
CA ASN A 504 -7.45 -6.45 43.60
C ASN A 504 -8.19 -7.74 43.97
N ASP A 505 -8.27 -8.08 45.29
CA ASP A 505 -9.00 -9.25 45.83
C ASP A 505 -8.58 -10.60 45.23
N LYS A 506 -7.27 -10.80 44.96
CA LYS A 506 -6.72 -12.02 44.36
C LYS A 506 -6.31 -13.02 45.48
N ASP A 507 -7.30 -13.65 46.13
CA ASP A 507 -7.11 -14.46 47.34
C ASP A 507 -6.10 -15.61 47.20
N ASP A 508 -6.17 -16.40 46.09
CA ASP A 508 -5.30 -17.54 45.89
C ASP A 508 -3.87 -17.10 45.56
N ILE A 509 -3.73 -15.99 44.85
CA ILE A 509 -2.43 -15.43 44.51
C ILE A 509 -1.78 -14.84 45.74
N LEU A 510 -2.54 -14.15 46.59
CA LEU A 510 -2.07 -13.69 47.88
C LEU A 510 -1.49 -14.84 48.70
N LYS A 511 -2.24 -15.94 48.86
CA LYS A 511 -1.77 -17.14 49.58
C LYS A 511 -0.50 -17.70 48.93
N LEU A 512 -0.45 -17.83 47.60
CA LEU A 512 0.73 -18.32 46.90
C LEU A 512 1.95 -17.43 47.14
N LEU A 513 1.80 -16.10 47.07
CA LEU A 513 2.91 -15.17 47.32
C LEU A 513 3.42 -15.26 48.75
N LEU A 514 2.52 -15.41 49.73
CA LEU A 514 2.87 -15.61 51.15
C LEU A 514 3.57 -16.96 51.36
N ASP A 515 3.09 -18.06 50.74
CA ASP A 515 3.72 -19.38 50.79
C ASP A 515 5.14 -19.37 50.22
N LEU A 516 5.35 -18.54 49.18
CA LEU A 516 6.66 -18.32 48.54
C LEU A 516 7.51 -17.26 49.27
N ARG A 517 7.10 -16.88 50.47
CA ARG A 517 7.82 -15.97 51.39
C ARG A 517 7.98 -14.54 50.83
N ALA A 518 6.95 -14.00 50.15
CA ALA A 518 6.92 -12.58 49.84
C ALA A 518 7.10 -11.75 51.12
N ASN A 519 7.86 -10.67 51.02
CA ASN A 519 8.18 -9.84 52.18
C ASN A 519 6.92 -9.09 52.68
N THR A 520 6.48 -9.44 53.89
CA THR A 520 5.36 -8.82 54.58
C THR A 520 5.77 -7.62 55.45
N ASN A 521 7.08 -7.40 55.67
CA ASN A 521 7.60 -6.28 56.48
C ASN A 521 7.71 -4.98 55.68
N PHE A 522 7.16 -4.95 54.51
CA PHE A 522 7.19 -3.80 53.64
C PHE A 522 6.42 -2.62 54.26
N VAL A 523 6.96 -1.43 54.13
CA VAL A 523 6.29 -0.18 54.54
C VAL A 523 6.31 0.83 53.39
N ASP A 524 5.26 1.64 53.28
CA ASP A 524 5.20 2.77 52.36
C ASP A 524 6.04 3.97 52.85
N GLU A 525 6.03 5.07 52.08
CA GLU A 525 6.75 6.32 52.41
C GLU A 525 6.34 6.92 53.78
N LYS A 526 5.15 6.58 54.28
CA LYS A 526 4.64 7.03 55.57
C LYS A 526 4.92 5.99 56.69
N GLY A 527 5.69 4.95 56.39
CA GLY A 527 5.97 3.87 57.33
C GLY A 527 4.80 2.92 57.58
N ARG A 528 3.72 2.99 56.79
CA ARG A 528 2.54 2.14 56.95
C ARG A 528 2.83 0.75 56.38
N ASN A 529 2.65 -0.27 57.17
CA ASN A 529 2.80 -1.66 56.75
C ASN A 529 1.53 -2.20 56.06
N LEU A 530 1.58 -3.44 55.62
CA LEU A 530 0.55 -4.11 54.88
C LEU A 530 -0.82 -4.14 55.60
N ILE A 531 -0.85 -4.30 56.94
CA ILE A 531 -2.09 -4.28 57.74
C ILE A 531 -2.70 -2.87 57.78
N HIS A 532 -1.89 -1.82 57.85
CA HIS A 532 -2.39 -0.44 57.70
C HIS A 532 -3.06 -0.26 56.35
N THR A 533 -2.44 -0.75 55.24
CA THR A 533 -2.98 -0.65 53.89
C THR A 533 -4.30 -1.41 53.75
N THR A 534 -4.41 -2.62 54.33
CA THR A 534 -5.67 -3.40 54.30
C THR A 534 -6.82 -2.66 54.98
N ILE A 535 -6.56 -2.06 56.13
CA ILE A 535 -7.56 -1.29 56.89
C ILE A 535 -7.97 -0.04 56.11
N PHE A 536 -6.99 0.69 55.57
CA PHE A 536 -7.22 1.94 54.84
C PHE A 536 -7.96 1.76 53.50
N LYS A 537 -7.81 0.59 52.90
CA LYS A 537 -8.40 0.25 51.61
C LYS A 537 -9.64 -0.66 51.68
N ASP A 538 -10.24 -0.83 52.85
CA ASP A 538 -11.40 -1.68 53.11
C ASP A 538 -11.18 -3.15 52.66
N LYS A 539 -9.97 -3.69 52.94
CA LYS A 539 -9.53 -5.04 52.60
C LYS A 539 -9.28 -5.91 53.85
N GLU A 540 -10.07 -5.70 54.87
CA GLU A 540 -9.88 -6.29 56.22
C GLU A 540 -9.88 -7.82 56.23
N LYS A 541 -10.59 -8.45 55.29
CA LYS A 541 -10.64 -9.93 55.13
C LYS A 541 -9.23 -10.56 55.06
N TYR A 542 -8.22 -9.77 54.69
CA TYR A 542 -6.83 -10.25 54.59
C TYR A 542 -6.01 -10.13 55.86
N ILE A 543 -6.47 -9.42 56.88
CA ILE A 543 -5.72 -9.19 58.12
C ILE A 543 -5.34 -10.52 58.76
N LYS A 544 -6.32 -11.41 58.95
CA LYS A 544 -6.11 -12.74 59.53
C LYS A 544 -5.11 -13.59 58.74
N ILE A 545 -5.24 -13.58 57.40
CA ILE A 545 -4.35 -14.33 56.51
C ILE A 545 -2.91 -13.80 56.65
N ILE A 546 -2.72 -12.48 56.53
CA ILE A 546 -1.39 -11.85 56.65
C ILE A 546 -0.76 -12.13 58.02
N SER A 547 -1.55 -12.01 59.09
CA SER A 547 -1.07 -12.24 60.47
C SER A 547 -0.64 -13.69 60.72
N GLN A 548 -1.19 -14.68 60.02
CA GLN A 548 -0.76 -16.08 60.08
C GLN A 548 0.69 -16.27 59.60
N TYR A 549 1.12 -15.48 58.61
CA TYR A 549 2.49 -15.54 58.07
C TYR A 549 3.45 -14.60 58.78
N ASN A 550 2.96 -13.45 59.26
CA ASN A 550 3.76 -12.50 60.00
C ASN A 550 2.93 -11.70 60.99
N ASN A 551 2.91 -12.15 62.24
CA ASN A 551 2.17 -11.47 63.31
C ASN A 551 2.90 -10.25 63.89
N THR A 552 4.20 -10.07 63.61
CA THR A 552 4.99 -8.96 64.19
C THR A 552 4.54 -7.59 63.70
N ILE A 553 4.04 -7.52 62.45
CA ILE A 553 3.62 -6.25 61.81
C ILE A 553 2.31 -5.69 62.40
N ILE A 554 1.55 -6.48 63.19
CA ILE A 554 0.28 -6.06 63.78
C ILE A 554 0.46 -4.93 64.80
N ASN A 555 1.64 -4.89 65.45
CA ASN A 555 2.01 -3.88 66.44
C ASN A 555 3.05 -2.87 65.94
N GLN A 556 3.45 -2.95 64.66
CA GLN A 556 4.40 -2.03 64.07
C GLN A 556 3.72 -0.67 63.85
N ALA A 557 4.35 0.38 64.36
CA ALA A 557 3.87 1.75 64.17
C ALA A 557 4.40 2.36 62.86
N ASP A 558 3.61 3.21 62.25
CA ASP A 558 4.00 4.05 61.12
C ASP A 558 4.94 5.20 61.52
N SER A 559 5.31 6.08 60.56
CA SER A 559 6.17 7.24 60.81
C SER A 559 5.58 8.27 61.78
N PHE A 560 4.27 8.21 62.02
CA PHE A 560 3.55 9.07 62.95
C PHE A 560 3.38 8.41 64.33
N GLY A 561 3.87 7.20 64.49
CA GLY A 561 3.73 6.42 65.71
C GLY A 561 2.38 5.69 65.84
N ALA A 562 1.56 5.66 64.78
CA ALA A 562 0.26 5.00 64.78
C ALA A 562 0.40 3.53 64.38
N LYS A 563 -0.22 2.63 65.16
CA LYS A 563 -0.33 1.19 64.86
C LYS A 563 -1.56 0.92 63.98
N PRO A 564 -1.67 -0.24 63.30
CA PRO A 564 -2.86 -0.61 62.55
C PRO A 564 -4.16 -0.45 63.32
N ILE A 565 -4.19 -0.86 64.58
CA ILE A 565 -5.37 -0.74 65.45
C ILE A 565 -5.83 0.71 65.62
N ASN A 566 -4.90 1.69 65.63
CA ASN A 566 -5.26 3.10 65.71
C ASN A 566 -6.01 3.57 64.47
N TYR A 567 -5.63 3.08 63.29
CA TYR A 567 -6.37 3.37 62.03
C TYR A 567 -7.74 2.72 62.03
N ALA A 568 -7.87 1.46 62.47
CA ALA A 568 -9.16 0.78 62.57
C ALA A 568 -10.12 1.52 63.50
N ALA A 569 -9.61 1.96 64.67
CA ALA A 569 -10.38 2.75 65.60
C ALA A 569 -10.78 4.12 65.07
N PHE A 570 -9.84 4.82 64.41
CA PHE A 570 -10.10 6.13 63.76
C PHE A 570 -11.16 6.04 62.68
N MET A 571 -11.16 4.96 61.89
CA MET A 571 -12.15 4.72 60.80
C MET A 571 -13.48 4.13 61.31
N GLY A 572 -13.64 3.95 62.64
CA GLY A 572 -14.87 3.41 63.23
C GLY A 572 -15.11 1.92 62.95
N LYS A 573 -14.07 1.18 62.55
CA LYS A 573 -14.18 -0.23 62.15
C LYS A 573 -14.11 -1.15 63.40
N LYS A 574 -15.20 -1.19 64.15
CA LYS A 574 -15.27 -1.87 65.44
C LYS A 574 -14.93 -3.38 65.35
N SER A 575 -15.46 -4.07 64.33
CA SER A 575 -15.15 -5.49 64.09
C SER A 575 -13.66 -5.73 63.82
N VAL A 576 -13.01 -4.82 63.10
CA VAL A 576 -11.57 -4.90 62.80
C VAL A 576 -10.72 -4.66 64.05
N VAL A 577 -11.12 -3.73 64.89
CA VAL A 577 -10.45 -3.50 66.19
C VAL A 577 -10.48 -4.76 67.04
N LEU A 578 -11.64 -5.42 67.17
CA LEU A 578 -11.78 -6.66 67.92
C LEU A 578 -10.93 -7.79 67.30
N GLU A 579 -10.95 -7.96 66.00
CA GLU A 579 -10.12 -8.94 65.28
C GLU A 579 -8.62 -8.69 65.51
N LEU A 580 -8.17 -7.44 65.49
CA LEU A 580 -6.79 -7.07 65.74
C LEU A 580 -6.39 -7.37 67.19
N ILE A 581 -7.28 -7.17 68.17
CA ILE A 581 -7.06 -7.53 69.57
C ILE A 581 -6.92 -9.06 69.72
N ASP A 582 -7.82 -9.82 69.07
CA ASP A 582 -7.77 -11.30 69.11
C ASP A 582 -6.46 -11.83 68.46
N LEU A 583 -5.92 -11.12 67.50
CA LEU A 583 -4.62 -11.42 66.86
C LEU A 583 -3.43 -10.89 67.63
N GLY A 584 -3.62 -10.26 68.83
CA GLY A 584 -2.57 -9.80 69.73
C GLY A 584 -2.13 -8.34 69.51
N ALA A 585 -2.97 -7.50 68.95
CA ALA A 585 -2.69 -6.08 68.88
C ALA A 585 -2.68 -5.45 70.30
N SER A 586 -1.64 -4.70 70.60
CA SER A 586 -1.48 -4.03 71.86
C SER A 586 -2.30 -2.73 71.89
N ILE A 587 -3.23 -2.65 72.82
CA ILE A 587 -4.04 -1.45 73.09
C ILE A 587 -3.24 -0.43 73.88
N ASN A 588 -2.37 -0.91 74.78
CA ASN A 588 -1.56 -0.08 75.66
C ASN A 588 -0.15 0.12 75.12
N ASN A 589 0.44 1.29 75.40
CA ASN A 589 1.79 1.62 74.91
C ASN A 589 2.88 1.03 75.86
N ALA A 590 3.63 0.10 75.32
CA ALA A 590 4.90 -0.28 75.89
C ALA A 590 6.06 0.67 75.55
N ASN A 591 5.83 1.62 74.60
CA ASN A 591 6.85 2.53 74.09
C ASN A 591 6.36 3.98 74.08
N LYS A 592 7.19 4.92 74.59
CA LYS A 592 6.90 6.37 74.66
C LYS A 592 6.66 7.02 73.27
N LYS A 593 6.90 6.31 72.17
CA LYS A 593 6.75 6.83 70.81
C LYS A 593 5.41 6.51 70.13
N SER A 594 4.61 5.58 70.66
CA SER A 594 3.32 5.19 70.09
C SER A 594 2.18 5.66 71.01
N PRO A 595 1.31 6.55 70.60
CA PRO A 595 0.17 6.95 71.44
C PRO A 595 -0.78 5.76 71.62
N ASN A 596 -1.45 5.67 72.79
CA ASN A 596 -2.56 4.74 72.92
C ASN A 596 -3.71 5.13 72.02
N ILE A 597 -4.68 4.24 71.81
CA ILE A 597 -5.80 4.48 70.86
C ILE A 597 -6.50 5.83 71.14
N LEU A 598 -6.77 6.11 72.42
CA LEU A 598 -7.45 7.34 72.86
C LEU A 598 -6.59 8.59 72.57
N GLU A 599 -5.31 8.51 72.86
CA GLU A 599 -4.36 9.59 72.66
C GLU A 599 -4.15 9.84 71.16
N PHE A 600 -4.13 8.78 70.34
CA PHE A 600 -4.07 8.88 68.89
C PHE A 600 -5.35 9.53 68.34
N LEU A 601 -6.51 9.08 68.75
CA LEU A 601 -7.79 9.67 68.33
C LEU A 601 -7.86 11.16 68.68
N LYS A 602 -7.43 11.54 69.86
CA LYS A 602 -7.38 12.96 70.30
C LYS A 602 -6.37 13.81 69.49
N ARG A 603 -5.18 13.26 69.19
CA ARG A 603 -4.14 13.96 68.41
C ARG A 603 -4.50 14.06 66.91
N TYR A 604 -5.00 12.98 66.33
CA TYR A 604 -5.34 12.94 64.91
C TYR A 604 -6.58 13.77 64.59
N HIS A 605 -7.54 13.78 65.48
CA HIS A 605 -8.69 14.67 65.41
C HIS A 605 -8.25 16.15 65.35
N LYS A 606 -7.27 16.55 66.16
CA LYS A 606 -6.71 17.89 66.16
C LYS A 606 -5.92 18.21 64.87
N ASN A 607 -5.24 17.22 64.28
CA ASN A 607 -4.48 17.37 63.03
C ASN A 607 -5.36 17.32 61.75
N ILE A 608 -6.41 16.51 61.71
CA ILE A 608 -7.37 16.50 60.59
C ILE A 608 -8.13 17.81 60.54
N LEU A 609 -8.49 18.39 61.66
CA LEU A 609 -9.09 19.71 61.71
C LEU A 609 -8.16 20.82 61.19
N ASN A 610 -6.83 20.62 61.26
CA ASN A 610 -5.85 21.56 60.76
C ASN A 610 -5.40 21.29 59.31
N LEU A 611 -5.54 20.06 58.79
CA LEU A 611 -5.08 19.67 57.44
C LEU A 611 -6.21 19.52 56.39
N SER A 612 -7.43 19.30 56.85
CA SER A 612 -8.56 19.30 55.93
C SER A 612 -9.14 20.69 55.83
N PHE A 613 -9.03 21.27 54.70
CA PHE A 613 -9.88 22.37 54.28
C PHE A 613 -9.20 23.73 54.06
N GLY A 614 -8.73 23.87 52.84
CA GLY A 614 -8.98 25.06 52.07
C GLY A 614 -10.37 25.07 51.44
N VAL A 615 -11.42 24.59 52.17
CA VAL A 615 -12.83 24.69 51.75
C VAL A 615 -13.63 25.11 52.98
N ASP A 616 -14.20 26.32 52.87
CA ASP A 616 -15.15 26.91 53.81
C ASP A 616 -16.46 26.10 53.85
N ASP A 617 -16.57 25.12 54.76
CA ASP A 617 -17.85 24.54 55.10
C ASP A 617 -17.94 24.24 56.60
N SER A 618 -18.43 25.25 57.35
CA SER A 618 -18.58 25.24 58.81
C SER A 618 -19.55 24.16 59.31
N ASN A 619 -20.47 23.68 58.48
CA ASN A 619 -21.43 22.62 58.86
C ASN A 619 -20.83 21.19 58.81
N ASN A 620 -19.87 20.91 57.94
CA ASN A 620 -19.19 19.60 57.90
C ASN A 620 -18.20 19.44 59.01
N LYS A 621 -17.58 20.52 59.47
CA LYS A 621 -16.65 20.52 60.63
C LYS A 621 -17.33 20.13 61.95
N SER A 622 -18.56 20.61 62.17
CA SER A 622 -19.36 20.31 63.36
C SER A 622 -19.81 18.84 63.42
N ASN A 623 -20.17 18.26 62.26
CA ASN A 623 -20.61 16.87 62.16
C ASN A 623 -19.43 15.87 62.31
N LEU A 624 -18.26 16.18 61.75
CA LEU A 624 -17.05 15.39 61.92
C LEU A 624 -16.52 15.43 63.37
N ASN A 625 -16.61 16.57 64.02
CA ASN A 625 -16.25 16.70 65.44
C ASN A 625 -17.15 15.85 66.35
N LYS A 626 -18.48 15.91 66.14
CA LYS A 626 -19.46 15.12 66.86
C LYS A 626 -19.29 13.62 66.61
N LEU A 627 -19.00 13.22 65.37
CA LEU A 627 -18.73 11.82 65.01
C LEU A 627 -17.49 11.30 65.72
N ALA A 628 -16.39 12.08 65.72
CA ALA A 628 -15.14 11.69 66.38
C ALA A 628 -15.28 11.67 67.91
N GLU A 629 -16.03 12.59 68.53
CA GLU A 629 -16.32 12.58 69.96
C GLU A 629 -17.21 11.40 70.36
N ASN A 630 -18.22 11.06 69.58
CA ASN A 630 -19.06 9.89 69.80
C ASN A 630 -18.25 8.58 69.65
N MET A 631 -17.34 8.50 68.68
CA MET A 631 -16.46 7.35 68.51
C MET A 631 -15.48 7.21 69.66
N ILE A 632 -14.94 8.30 70.20
CA ILE A 632 -14.07 8.29 71.37
C ILE A 632 -14.84 7.77 72.58
N LEU A 633 -16.07 8.24 72.84
CA LEU A 633 -16.94 7.83 73.93
C LEU A 633 -17.35 6.34 73.81
N GLU A 634 -17.72 5.86 72.64
CA GLU A 634 -18.07 4.44 72.42
C GLU A 634 -16.87 3.53 72.67
N PHE A 635 -15.66 3.92 72.24
CA PHE A 635 -14.45 3.15 72.46
C PHE A 635 -14.02 3.19 73.93
N GLU A 636 -14.18 4.32 74.64
CA GLU A 636 -13.93 4.40 76.08
C GLU A 636 -14.83 3.45 76.89
N ILE A 637 -16.10 3.30 76.49
CA ILE A 637 -17.08 2.41 77.12
C ILE A 637 -16.75 0.93 76.84
N ASP A 638 -16.34 0.56 75.64
CA ASP A 638 -16.02 -0.83 75.32
C ASP A 638 -14.67 -1.30 75.85
N ILE A 639 -13.66 -0.43 75.91
CA ILE A 639 -12.37 -0.73 76.49
C ILE A 639 -12.47 -0.84 78.05
N SER A 640 -13.38 -0.10 78.65
CA SER A 640 -13.62 -0.21 80.11
C SER A 640 -14.34 -1.49 80.55
N LYS A 641 -14.91 -2.23 79.56
CA LYS A 641 -15.61 -3.51 79.81
C LYS A 641 -14.76 -4.74 79.52
N GLN A 642 -13.54 -4.56 78.96
CA GLN A 642 -12.52 -5.60 78.81
C GLN A 642 -11.35 -5.42 79.82
#